data_e5aaa3165da554c30753aff41147af86
#
_entry.id   e5aaa3165da554c30753aff41147af86
#
_cell.length_a   1.000
_cell.length_b   1.000
_cell.length_c   1.000
_cell.angle_alpha   90.00
_cell.angle_beta   90.00
_cell.angle_gamma   90.00
#
_symmetry.space_group_name_H-M   'P 1'
#
loop_
_entity.id
_entity.type
_entity.pdbx_description
1 polymer ?
#
loop_
_entity_poly.entity_id
_entity_poly.type
_entity_poly.pdbx_seq_one_letter_code
_entity_poly.pdbx_strand_id
1 'polypeptide(L)'
;MSTIRWLPDTLDECMDFWRLHLWVRQHPDQWTLDQVYARMLEINDGPPMDDDLTVSARLSDPWMDGIGFLRLAELHGDLALEHDERYLTALIGLEPGLQLPLMRADRELREALVWGMLRQEGTNAMSLSSSDRSASVGVKSPGWSRTLVSSADEGLIDRDRLIDALLEMLAADLPTARAGWYSRTLRLASMTVDEAVSRQGVLCALMSSPVGPTVTLAVGQLCALARAGRLDLELFARSCEGALMGSKENALRVLGVLRDGLGAVEGTDLEPLLGVALSFPDAQVQRAALGLARDNVTASLLTPESVAAIVRLADLDPLVAPEAREFVSVGAATDRPGSGLVPGETQVGPGAFLPPPRQVSDLVPMSAEEVVGRVGVLAEHVELGLEYELLLSFLVSPEFDPAALESLRPLVRRLTTRRFGYERMLGRLLQIALDGGEEGAESPLATATTWLESENMPTLMRERIIEVAGLLARGQRYRLLATPTDDRGAVNPLVLVRRALDNGDAPPLGADLTQALLRVDAEHPDCVAALALVEEREEDLPSSAAARIRLALEGVVRRRTEGYLSSLSVTWEGHPAYESRSGKPKVARDGSPVYAFFTPRIVGVDTGATGPDLSALADIASASGDFTAHRYIYPALVRHFAVCLLASQWYVLDNTQLTCECYRALCEHGGRWDALAAGLLGQAMGEHEVESRALGVETLASLVARGDLSFDQAVAGFEAVAHTVKLNRWARAFKDLGNVDPRLALDLALALLPGLERRRTGIGQLLGVVTAQYARAQDEGWAPPLGEDLVGWLALFRGTSQTAKYARTLKEMD
;
A
#
# COMPACT_ATOMS: atom_id res chain seq x y z
N MET A 1 42.05 -26.57 13.34
CA MET A 1 41.47 -25.18 13.32
C MET A 1 41.97 -24.52 12.04
N SER A 2 41.12 -24.36 11.05
CA SER A 2 41.45 -23.60 9.84
C SER A 2 41.44 -22.13 10.22
N THR A 3 42.57 -21.50 10.14
CA THR A 3 42.72 -20.04 10.33
C THR A 3 41.77 -19.34 9.38
N ILE A 4 40.82 -18.57 9.92
CA ILE A 4 39.89 -17.77 9.11
C ILE A 4 40.70 -16.67 8.44
N ARG A 5 41.02 -16.83 7.17
CA ARG A 5 41.92 -15.96 6.37
C ARG A 5 41.54 -14.47 6.32
N TRP A 6 40.37 -14.09 6.80
CA TRP A 6 39.89 -12.72 6.77
C TRP A 6 39.83 -12.07 8.16
N LEU A 7 40.21 -12.82 9.21
CA LEU A 7 40.31 -12.27 10.55
C LEU A 7 41.63 -11.50 10.70
N PRO A 8 41.59 -10.29 11.23
CA PRO A 8 42.83 -9.53 11.52
C PRO A 8 43.77 -10.25 12.47
N ASP A 9 45.06 -9.92 12.38
CA ASP A 9 46.08 -10.51 13.27
C ASP A 9 46.08 -9.85 14.67
N THR A 10 45.56 -8.62 14.75
CA THR A 10 45.54 -7.84 16.02
C THR A 10 44.14 -7.26 16.29
N LEU A 11 43.90 -6.93 17.58
CA LEU A 11 42.67 -6.25 18.02
C LEU A 11 42.47 -4.92 17.28
N ASP A 12 43.54 -4.16 17.10
CA ASP A 12 43.50 -2.82 16.49
C ASP A 12 43.17 -2.84 15.00
N GLU A 13 43.36 -3.96 14.33
CA GLU A 13 42.99 -4.15 12.92
C GLU A 13 41.50 -4.56 12.70
N CYS A 14 40.79 -4.83 13.79
CA CYS A 14 39.36 -5.14 13.69
C CYS A 14 38.58 -3.87 13.33
N MET A 15 38.07 -3.77 12.09
CA MET A 15 37.39 -2.61 11.56
C MET A 15 35.85 -2.66 11.71
N ASP A 16 35.30 -3.75 12.20
CA ASP A 16 33.88 -3.93 12.47
C ASP A 16 33.68 -4.82 13.73
N PHE A 17 32.47 -4.71 14.31
CA PHE A 17 32.12 -5.43 15.55
C PHE A 17 32.18 -6.95 15.39
N TRP A 18 31.98 -7.45 14.20
CA TRP A 18 32.03 -8.87 13.94
C TRP A 18 33.44 -9.44 13.93
N ARG A 19 34.36 -8.76 13.24
CA ARG A 19 35.78 -9.15 13.29
C ARG A 19 36.31 -9.03 14.69
N LEU A 20 35.93 -7.96 15.39
CA LEU A 20 36.27 -7.77 16.79
C LEU A 20 35.75 -8.94 17.66
N HIS A 21 34.46 -9.30 17.53
CA HIS A 21 33.88 -10.43 18.27
C HIS A 21 34.58 -11.77 17.97
N LEU A 22 34.82 -12.06 16.72
CA LEU A 22 35.49 -13.31 16.35
C LEU A 22 36.95 -13.33 16.79
N TRP A 23 37.63 -12.19 16.73
CA TRP A 23 39.00 -12.05 17.20
C TRP A 23 39.08 -12.27 18.71
N VAL A 24 38.24 -11.64 19.49
CA VAL A 24 38.12 -11.80 20.92
C VAL A 24 37.89 -13.28 21.32
N ARG A 25 37.02 -13.98 20.63
CA ARG A 25 36.76 -15.42 20.89
C ARG A 25 37.92 -16.32 20.55
N GLN A 26 38.71 -15.99 19.53
CA GLN A 26 39.85 -16.81 19.09
C GLN A 26 41.11 -16.56 19.93
N HIS A 27 41.16 -15.41 20.62
CA HIS A 27 42.33 -15.00 21.39
C HIS A 27 41.93 -14.67 22.83
N PRO A 28 41.35 -15.60 23.61
CA PRO A 28 40.79 -15.30 24.94
C PRO A 28 41.79 -14.74 25.96
N ASP A 29 43.06 -15.00 25.76
CA ASP A 29 44.13 -14.58 26.70
C ASP A 29 44.92 -13.35 26.21
N GLN A 30 44.51 -12.72 25.09
CA GLN A 30 45.29 -11.63 24.46
C GLN A 30 44.61 -10.26 24.53
N TRP A 31 43.56 -10.11 25.30
CA TRP A 31 42.80 -8.87 25.42
C TRP A 31 42.36 -8.62 26.87
N THR A 32 42.16 -7.34 27.16
CA THR A 32 41.44 -6.91 28.36
C THR A 32 40.12 -6.28 27.96
N LEU A 33 39.21 -6.21 28.91
CA LEU A 33 37.92 -5.58 28.75
C LEU A 33 38.03 -4.16 28.20
N ASP A 34 38.91 -3.36 28.87
CA ASP A 34 39.11 -1.96 28.50
C ASP A 34 39.64 -1.81 27.05
N GLN A 35 40.51 -2.72 26.61
CA GLN A 35 41.00 -2.71 25.22
C GLN A 35 39.89 -3.02 24.20
N VAL A 36 39.07 -4.02 24.47
CA VAL A 36 37.92 -4.33 23.62
C VAL A 36 36.94 -3.17 23.59
N TYR A 37 36.68 -2.58 24.75
CA TYR A 37 35.78 -1.43 24.87
C TYR A 37 36.30 -0.19 24.12
N ALA A 38 37.56 0.12 24.27
CA ALA A 38 38.20 1.22 23.54
C ALA A 38 38.10 0.99 22.03
N ARG A 39 38.33 -0.24 21.55
CA ARG A 39 38.19 -0.58 20.13
C ARG A 39 36.76 -0.51 19.61
N MET A 40 35.81 -0.91 20.45
CA MET A 40 34.37 -0.76 20.11
C MET A 40 33.99 0.71 19.91
N LEU A 41 34.51 1.60 20.77
CA LEU A 41 34.26 3.04 20.66
C LEU A 41 34.89 3.62 19.38
N GLU A 42 36.10 3.22 19.03
CA GLU A 42 36.77 3.64 17.81
C GLU A 42 36.02 3.17 16.52
N ILE A 43 35.57 1.92 16.51
CA ILE A 43 34.76 1.38 15.41
C ILE A 43 33.44 2.14 15.24
N ASN A 44 32.87 2.62 16.35
CA ASN A 44 31.56 3.32 16.33
C ASN A 44 31.67 4.81 15.95
N ASP A 45 32.85 5.37 15.77
CA ASP A 45 33.10 6.78 15.42
C ASP A 45 32.34 7.80 16.31
N GLY A 46 32.01 7.42 17.52
CA GLY A 46 31.21 8.18 18.47
C GLY A 46 32.07 9.00 19.48
N PRO A 47 31.53 10.10 20.02
CA PRO A 47 32.18 10.81 21.10
C PRO A 47 32.38 9.87 22.30
N PRO A 48 33.43 10.10 23.11
CA PRO A 48 33.68 9.30 24.30
C PRO A 48 32.40 9.25 25.16
N MET A 49 32.07 8.05 25.63
CA MET A 49 30.92 7.86 26.50
C MET A 49 31.14 8.58 27.82
N ASP A 50 30.16 9.34 28.30
CA ASP A 50 30.05 9.64 29.73
C ASP A 50 30.02 8.31 30.49
N ASP A 51 30.77 8.22 31.56
CA ASP A 51 30.99 7.01 32.36
C ASP A 51 29.71 6.35 32.90
N ASP A 52 28.56 7.03 32.82
CA ASP A 52 27.26 6.58 33.31
C ASP A 52 26.34 5.94 32.23
N LEU A 53 26.73 5.88 30.94
CA LEU A 53 25.95 5.23 29.93
C LEU A 53 26.29 3.76 29.81
N THR A 54 25.47 2.93 30.41
CA THR A 54 25.57 1.46 30.32
C THR A 54 25.41 0.96 28.91
N VAL A 55 26.04 -0.17 28.58
CA VAL A 55 25.86 -0.92 27.31
C VAL A 55 24.36 -1.05 26.91
N SER A 56 23.49 -1.25 27.92
CA SER A 56 22.04 -1.34 27.74
C SER A 56 21.42 -0.08 27.15
N ALA A 57 21.92 1.13 27.47
CA ALA A 57 21.38 2.37 26.90
C ALA A 57 21.76 2.57 25.42
N ARG A 58 22.93 2.09 25.00
CA ARG A 58 23.33 2.09 23.59
C ARG A 58 22.64 1.01 22.76
N LEU A 59 22.30 -0.13 23.33
CA LEU A 59 21.54 -1.18 22.67
C LEU A 59 20.11 -0.77 22.33
N SER A 60 19.60 0.30 22.94
CA SER A 60 18.31 0.89 22.58
C SER A 60 18.38 1.80 21.35
N ASP A 61 19.56 2.06 20.78
CA ASP A 61 19.72 2.84 19.56
C ASP A 61 19.54 1.91 18.33
N PRO A 62 18.47 2.07 17.55
CA PRO A 62 18.20 1.21 16.39
C PRO A 62 19.22 1.37 15.25
N TRP A 63 20.10 2.36 15.32
CA TRP A 63 21.18 2.62 14.34
C TRP A 63 22.53 2.06 14.74
N MET A 64 22.64 1.51 15.94
CA MET A 64 23.84 0.81 16.36
C MET A 64 23.87 -0.58 15.72
N ASP A 65 24.48 -0.65 14.59
CA ASP A 65 24.69 -1.87 13.83
C ASP A 65 25.50 -2.85 14.64
N GLY A 66 24.79 -3.65 15.26
CA GLY A 66 25.78 -4.44 15.62
C GLY A 66 25.46 -5.77 16.24
N ILE A 67 25.11 -6.78 15.44
CA ILE A 67 25.17 -8.15 15.91
C ILE A 67 26.54 -8.49 16.54
N GLY A 68 27.62 -7.93 16.03
CA GLY A 68 28.94 -7.98 16.64
C GLY A 68 29.00 -7.31 18.02
N PHE A 69 28.41 -6.15 18.16
CA PHE A 69 28.28 -5.45 19.45
C PHE A 69 27.42 -6.23 20.44
N LEU A 70 26.28 -6.74 19.99
CA LEU A 70 25.38 -7.57 20.79
C LEU A 70 26.06 -8.87 21.25
N ARG A 71 26.86 -9.48 20.37
CA ARG A 71 27.65 -10.68 20.74
C ARG A 71 28.77 -10.36 21.75
N LEU A 72 29.39 -9.20 21.66
CA LEU A 72 30.38 -8.74 22.66
C LEU A 72 29.71 -8.47 24.01
N ALA A 73 28.52 -7.85 24.00
CA ALA A 73 27.76 -7.60 25.24
C ALA A 73 27.28 -8.90 25.89
N GLU A 74 26.92 -9.93 25.08
CA GLU A 74 26.61 -11.27 25.58
C GLU A 74 27.83 -11.94 26.20
N LEU A 75 29.02 -11.87 25.61
CA LEU A 75 30.26 -12.40 26.15
C LEU A 75 30.64 -11.75 27.48
N HIS A 76 30.17 -10.50 27.68
CA HIS A 76 30.37 -9.76 28.94
C HIS A 76 29.43 -10.16 30.07
N GLY A 77 28.37 -10.94 29.75
CA GLY A 77 27.34 -11.29 30.72
C GLY A 77 26.35 -10.15 31.04
N ASP A 78 26.44 -9.02 30.32
CA ASP A 78 25.54 -7.88 30.51
C ASP A 78 24.15 -8.10 29.85
N LEU A 79 24.02 -9.08 28.94
CA LEU A 79 22.80 -9.38 28.21
C LEU A 79 22.60 -10.90 28.08
N ALA A 80 21.45 -11.37 28.53
CA ALA A 80 20.95 -12.70 28.19
C ALA A 80 20.23 -12.59 26.83
N LEU A 81 20.97 -12.75 25.72
CA LEU A 81 20.44 -12.51 24.37
C LEU A 81 19.64 -13.65 23.77
N GLU A 82 19.47 -14.76 24.50
CA GLU A 82 18.63 -15.87 24.04
C GLU A 82 17.20 -15.35 23.80
N HIS A 83 16.83 -15.18 22.50
CA HIS A 83 15.51 -14.78 22.02
C HIS A 83 15.17 -13.25 22.04
N ASP A 84 16.14 -12.37 22.14
CA ASP A 84 15.86 -10.92 22.01
C ASP A 84 15.56 -10.58 20.53
N GLU A 85 14.39 -9.99 20.29
CA GLU A 85 13.93 -9.56 18.96
C GLU A 85 14.92 -8.58 18.30
N ARG A 86 15.57 -7.72 19.07
CA ARG A 86 16.58 -6.78 18.60
C ARG A 86 17.79 -7.50 18.00
N TYR A 87 18.20 -8.59 18.63
CA TYR A 87 19.33 -9.40 18.16
C TYR A 87 19.01 -10.07 16.82
N LEU A 88 17.83 -10.63 16.70
CA LEU A 88 17.38 -11.24 15.44
C LEU A 88 17.22 -10.19 14.33
N THR A 89 16.75 -8.99 14.66
CA THR A 89 16.67 -7.86 13.71
C THR A 89 18.06 -7.42 13.26
N ALA A 90 19.03 -7.32 14.16
CA ALA A 90 20.42 -7.00 13.82
C ALA A 90 21.06 -8.08 12.93
N LEU A 91 20.76 -9.37 13.19
CA LEU A 91 21.20 -10.47 12.34
C LEU A 91 20.63 -10.37 10.91
N ILE A 92 19.35 -10.02 10.76
CA ILE A 92 18.72 -9.80 9.46
C ILE A 92 19.42 -8.66 8.71
N GLY A 93 19.79 -7.58 9.40
CA GLY A 93 20.49 -6.41 8.85
C GLY A 93 21.96 -6.64 8.52
N LEU A 94 22.53 -7.78 8.86
CA LEU A 94 23.95 -8.06 8.64
C LEU A 94 24.35 -7.91 7.15
N GLU A 95 25.48 -7.24 6.94
CA GLU A 95 26.02 -7.00 5.61
C GLU A 95 26.17 -8.31 4.81
N PRO A 96 25.68 -8.38 3.56
CA PRO A 96 25.68 -9.61 2.76
C PRO A 96 27.03 -10.27 2.60
N GLY A 97 28.12 -9.47 2.57
CA GLY A 97 29.48 -9.99 2.49
C GLY A 97 29.95 -10.76 3.72
N LEU A 98 29.34 -10.50 4.86
CA LEU A 98 29.69 -11.11 6.15
C LEU A 98 28.82 -12.34 6.50
N GLN A 99 27.66 -12.50 5.86
CA GLN A 99 26.70 -13.55 6.23
C GLN A 99 27.28 -14.97 6.10
N LEU A 100 27.78 -15.36 4.93
CA LEU A 100 28.30 -16.71 4.72
C LEU A 100 29.63 -16.97 5.48
N PRO A 101 30.62 -16.07 5.50
CA PRO A 101 31.76 -16.18 6.37
C PRO A 101 31.38 -16.42 7.85
N LEU A 102 30.36 -15.71 8.30
CA LEU A 102 29.84 -15.84 9.62
C LEU A 102 29.20 -17.20 9.90
N MET A 103 28.36 -17.66 8.97
CA MET A 103 27.75 -18.99 9.04
C MET A 103 28.80 -20.09 9.14
N ARG A 104 29.98 -19.90 8.57
CA ARG A 104 31.10 -20.83 8.68
C ARG A 104 31.84 -20.75 10.01
N ALA A 105 31.95 -19.54 10.56
CA ALA A 105 32.77 -19.27 11.74
C ALA A 105 32.03 -19.46 13.08
N ASP A 106 30.76 -19.04 13.13
CA ASP A 106 29.98 -19.03 14.37
C ASP A 106 29.02 -20.22 14.44
N ARG A 107 29.39 -21.22 15.21
CA ARG A 107 28.59 -22.45 15.38
C ARG A 107 27.27 -22.17 16.11
N GLU A 108 27.30 -21.35 17.14
CA GLU A 108 26.13 -21.03 17.95
C GLU A 108 25.07 -20.27 17.14
N LEU A 109 25.50 -19.31 16.31
CA LEU A 109 24.63 -18.63 15.36
C LEU A 109 23.93 -19.62 14.44
N ARG A 110 24.66 -20.60 13.89
CA ARG A 110 24.05 -21.63 13.02
C ARG A 110 23.04 -22.51 13.73
N GLU A 111 23.35 -22.92 14.96
CA GLU A 111 22.56 -23.91 15.71
C GLU A 111 21.33 -23.30 16.39
N ALA A 112 21.39 -22.04 16.78
CA ALA A 112 20.32 -21.38 17.51
C ALA A 112 19.68 -20.19 16.76
N LEU A 113 20.47 -19.18 16.43
CA LEU A 113 19.95 -17.87 16.02
C LEU A 113 19.33 -17.85 14.62
N VAL A 114 19.87 -18.62 13.67
CA VAL A 114 19.35 -18.70 12.30
C VAL A 114 17.90 -19.17 12.29
N TRP A 115 17.54 -20.11 13.14
CA TRP A 115 16.16 -20.61 13.19
C TRP A 115 15.20 -19.60 13.80
N GLY A 116 15.63 -18.85 14.81
CA GLY A 116 14.90 -17.73 15.39
C GLY A 116 14.67 -16.63 14.33
N MET A 117 15.73 -16.25 13.61
CA MET A 117 15.66 -15.27 12.53
C MET A 117 14.65 -15.67 11.43
N LEU A 118 14.64 -16.93 11.01
CA LEU A 118 13.69 -17.42 10.01
C LEU A 118 12.24 -17.36 10.48
N ARG A 119 11.97 -17.63 11.76
CA ARG A 119 10.60 -17.60 12.32
C ARG A 119 10.09 -16.22 12.63
N GLN A 120 10.94 -15.34 13.13
CA GLN A 120 10.54 -13.97 13.45
C GLN A 120 10.54 -13.04 12.24
N GLU A 121 11.37 -13.33 11.23
CA GLU A 121 11.42 -12.57 9.96
C GLU A 121 11.78 -11.07 10.09
N GLY A 122 11.82 -10.51 11.28
CA GLY A 122 12.14 -9.12 11.58
C GLY A 122 10.95 -8.17 11.51
N THR A 123 11.24 -6.88 11.57
CA THR A 123 10.24 -5.81 11.53
C THR A 123 9.87 -5.41 10.11
N ASN A 124 8.87 -4.53 9.94
CA ASN A 124 8.51 -3.99 8.63
C ASN A 124 9.66 -3.26 7.94
N ALA A 125 10.50 -2.56 8.71
CA ALA A 125 11.65 -1.82 8.19
C ALA A 125 12.85 -2.73 7.88
N MET A 126 13.06 -3.80 8.68
CA MET A 126 14.20 -4.69 8.58
C MET A 126 13.74 -6.15 8.54
N SER A 127 13.39 -6.63 7.37
CA SER A 127 12.99 -8.03 7.12
C SER A 127 14.00 -8.74 6.23
N LEU A 128 13.98 -10.09 6.23
CA LEU A 128 14.78 -10.88 5.31
C LEU A 128 14.56 -10.47 3.84
N SER A 129 13.33 -10.12 3.50
CA SER A 129 12.97 -9.63 2.16
C SER A 129 13.59 -8.27 1.85
N SER A 130 13.61 -7.33 2.80
CA SER A 130 14.22 -6.02 2.63
C SER A 130 15.74 -6.09 2.61
N SER A 131 16.35 -6.89 3.47
CA SER A 131 17.79 -7.14 3.51
C SER A 131 18.32 -7.67 2.18
N ASP A 132 17.71 -8.73 1.63
CA ASP A 132 18.11 -9.28 0.33
C ASP A 132 17.90 -8.31 -0.83
N ARG A 133 16.92 -7.42 -0.74
CA ARG A 133 16.66 -6.40 -1.76
C ARG A 133 17.73 -5.31 -1.74
N SER A 134 18.10 -4.86 -0.56
CA SER A 134 19.19 -3.89 -0.38
C SER A 134 20.54 -4.47 -0.85
N ALA A 135 20.78 -5.74 -0.59
CA ALA A 135 21.96 -6.46 -1.09
C ALA A 135 22.05 -6.50 -2.63
N SER A 136 20.92 -6.48 -3.33
CA SER A 136 20.87 -6.55 -4.80
C SER A 136 21.21 -5.24 -5.50
N VAL A 137 21.13 -4.11 -4.82
CA VAL A 137 21.23 -2.76 -5.44
C VAL A 137 22.65 -2.23 -5.53
N GLY A 138 23.58 -2.68 -4.70
CA GLY A 138 24.94 -2.10 -4.67
C GLY A 138 26.11 -3.06 -4.52
N VAL A 139 25.89 -4.29 -4.08
CA VAL A 139 26.95 -5.23 -3.71
C VAL A 139 26.78 -6.55 -4.46
N LYS A 140 27.85 -7.08 -5.03
CA LYS A 140 27.84 -8.41 -5.69
C LYS A 140 27.77 -9.59 -4.70
N SER A 141 27.47 -9.34 -3.44
CA SER A 141 27.42 -10.35 -2.40
C SER A 141 26.04 -10.98 -2.31
N PRO A 142 25.95 -12.29 -2.08
CA PRO A 142 24.68 -12.98 -1.91
C PRO A 142 24.02 -12.54 -0.61
N GLY A 143 22.72 -12.29 -0.63
CA GLY A 143 21.93 -12.05 0.58
C GLY A 143 21.55 -13.33 1.31
N TRP A 144 20.72 -13.22 2.37
CA TRP A 144 20.35 -14.32 3.24
C TRP A 144 19.75 -15.54 2.51
N SER A 145 18.95 -15.34 1.47
CA SER A 145 18.37 -16.45 0.69
C SER A 145 19.45 -17.37 0.14
N ARG A 146 20.52 -16.81 -0.43
CA ARG A 146 21.63 -17.59 -0.96
C ARG A 146 22.56 -18.10 0.13
N THR A 147 22.78 -17.32 1.17
CA THR A 147 23.63 -17.71 2.29
C THR A 147 23.09 -18.97 2.98
N LEU A 148 21.77 -19.01 3.24
CA LEU A 148 21.12 -20.18 3.86
C LEU A 148 21.20 -21.43 2.97
N VAL A 149 20.91 -21.29 1.68
CA VAL A 149 21.00 -22.41 0.73
C VAL A 149 22.45 -22.90 0.64
N SER A 150 23.43 -22.00 0.47
CA SER A 150 24.85 -22.39 0.45
C SER A 150 25.30 -23.05 1.74
N SER A 151 24.81 -22.57 2.89
CA SER A 151 25.12 -23.18 4.20
C SER A 151 24.55 -24.60 4.33
N ALA A 152 23.37 -24.83 3.77
CA ALA A 152 22.78 -26.17 3.72
C ALA A 152 23.56 -27.09 2.75
N ASP A 153 23.95 -26.59 1.58
CA ASP A 153 24.74 -27.33 0.58
C ASP A 153 26.15 -27.68 1.12
N GLU A 154 26.72 -26.81 1.96
CA GLU A 154 28.00 -27.05 2.63
C GLU A 154 27.86 -27.96 3.88
N GLY A 155 26.64 -28.34 4.26
CA GLY A 155 26.38 -29.12 5.48
C GLY A 155 26.61 -28.36 6.79
N LEU A 156 26.62 -27.02 6.73
CA LEU A 156 26.75 -26.15 7.91
C LEU A 156 25.44 -26.11 8.72
N ILE A 157 24.29 -26.19 8.03
CA ILE A 157 22.98 -26.31 8.63
C ILE A 157 22.23 -27.49 8.02
N ASP A 158 21.27 -28.03 8.75
CA ASP A 158 20.46 -29.14 8.31
C ASP A 158 19.51 -28.70 7.17
N ARG A 159 19.60 -29.37 6.02
CA ARG A 159 18.85 -29.05 4.81
C ARG A 159 17.34 -29.31 4.96
N ASP A 160 17.00 -30.46 5.57
CA ASP A 160 15.58 -30.81 5.79
C ASP A 160 14.91 -29.80 6.73
N ARG A 161 15.61 -29.45 7.81
CA ARG A 161 15.15 -28.43 8.74
C ARG A 161 14.99 -27.05 8.06
N LEU A 162 15.89 -26.67 7.14
CA LEU A 162 15.74 -25.43 6.37
C LEU A 162 14.50 -25.46 5.48
N ILE A 163 14.28 -26.56 4.76
CA ILE A 163 13.09 -26.71 3.90
C ILE A 163 11.82 -26.63 4.75
N ASP A 164 11.79 -27.34 5.88
CA ASP A 164 10.64 -27.35 6.77
C ASP A 164 10.35 -25.95 7.37
N ALA A 165 11.38 -25.24 7.83
CA ALA A 165 11.23 -23.88 8.34
C ALA A 165 10.71 -22.90 7.26
N LEU A 166 11.19 -23.02 6.00
CA LEU A 166 10.70 -22.20 4.89
C LEU A 166 9.23 -22.51 4.55
N LEU A 167 8.83 -23.79 4.59
CA LEU A 167 7.44 -24.20 4.36
C LEU A 167 6.51 -23.79 5.52
N GLU A 168 6.97 -23.89 6.76
CA GLU A 168 6.25 -23.41 7.94
C GLU A 168 5.91 -21.93 7.81
N MET A 169 6.88 -21.11 7.41
CA MET A 169 6.66 -19.69 7.20
C MET A 169 5.75 -19.37 6.02
N LEU A 170 5.77 -20.17 4.97
CA LEU A 170 4.84 -20.03 3.84
C LEU A 170 3.40 -20.42 4.22
N ALA A 171 3.23 -21.29 5.21
CA ALA A 171 1.92 -21.64 5.76
C ALA A 171 1.40 -20.59 6.77
N ALA A 172 2.26 -19.70 7.27
CA ALA A 172 1.87 -18.57 8.08
C ALA A 172 1.24 -17.46 7.21
N ASP A 173 0.38 -16.64 7.81
CA ASP A 173 -0.28 -15.51 7.12
C ASP A 173 0.67 -14.32 6.99
N LEU A 174 1.60 -14.42 6.04
CA LEU A 174 2.61 -13.40 5.78
C LEU A 174 2.17 -12.45 4.65
N PRO A 175 2.54 -11.16 4.74
CA PRO A 175 2.38 -10.22 3.62
C PRO A 175 3.08 -10.74 2.34
N THR A 176 2.51 -10.41 1.17
CA THR A 176 2.96 -10.93 -0.14
C THR A 176 4.47 -10.77 -0.39
N ALA A 177 5.05 -9.63 0.00
CA ALA A 177 6.47 -9.36 -0.21
C ALA A 177 7.35 -10.33 0.60
N ARG A 178 6.94 -10.63 1.83
CA ARG A 178 7.61 -11.53 2.76
C ARG A 178 7.47 -12.98 2.31
N ALA A 179 6.25 -13.47 2.12
CA ALA A 179 5.98 -14.80 1.58
C ALA A 179 6.70 -15.04 0.25
N GLY A 180 6.82 -14.00 -0.58
CA GLY A 180 7.60 -14.03 -1.82
C GLY A 180 9.10 -14.30 -1.61
N TRP A 181 9.69 -13.85 -0.50
CA TRP A 181 11.09 -14.14 -0.16
C TRP A 181 11.26 -15.63 0.18
N TYR A 182 10.42 -16.19 1.04
CA TYR A 182 10.45 -17.61 1.38
C TYR A 182 10.23 -18.51 0.16
N SER A 183 9.29 -18.16 -0.70
CA SER A 183 9.03 -18.88 -1.97
C SER A 183 10.25 -18.87 -2.91
N ARG A 184 10.96 -17.72 -2.99
CA ARG A 184 12.20 -17.62 -3.80
C ARG A 184 13.33 -18.43 -3.18
N THR A 185 13.50 -18.38 -1.87
CA THR A 185 14.54 -19.11 -1.15
C THR A 185 14.33 -20.62 -1.28
N LEU A 186 13.10 -21.10 -1.11
CA LEU A 186 12.78 -22.52 -1.31
C LEU A 186 13.00 -22.98 -2.77
N ARG A 187 12.73 -22.10 -3.73
CA ARG A 187 13.01 -22.35 -5.15
C ARG A 187 14.51 -22.41 -5.44
N LEU A 188 15.33 -21.59 -4.76
CA LEU A 188 16.79 -21.65 -4.82
C LEU A 188 17.32 -22.96 -4.20
N ALA A 189 16.74 -23.42 -3.10
CA ALA A 189 17.08 -24.70 -2.46
C ALA A 189 16.81 -25.90 -3.37
N SER A 190 15.98 -25.73 -4.41
CA SER A 190 15.70 -26.75 -5.43
C SER A 190 15.32 -28.09 -4.81
N MET A 191 14.21 -28.12 -4.09
CA MET A 191 13.70 -29.31 -3.40
C MET A 191 13.64 -30.52 -4.35
N THR A 192 14.21 -31.65 -3.97
CA THR A 192 14.17 -32.88 -4.74
C THR A 192 12.79 -33.53 -4.69
N VAL A 193 12.54 -34.51 -5.60
CA VAL A 193 11.29 -35.27 -5.59
C VAL A 193 11.09 -36.00 -4.25
N ASP A 194 12.14 -36.60 -3.70
CA ASP A 194 12.04 -37.31 -2.42
C ASP A 194 11.72 -36.38 -1.24
N GLU A 195 12.35 -35.20 -1.20
CA GLU A 195 12.06 -34.17 -0.21
C GLU A 195 10.62 -33.66 -0.33
N ALA A 196 10.10 -33.57 -1.56
CA ALA A 196 8.74 -33.11 -1.83
C ALA A 196 7.68 -34.18 -1.48
N VAL A 197 7.97 -35.46 -1.67
CA VAL A 197 7.03 -36.56 -1.33
C VAL A 197 6.64 -36.53 0.15
N SER A 198 7.59 -36.35 1.05
CA SER A 198 7.31 -36.29 2.49
C SER A 198 6.54 -35.05 2.92
N ARG A 199 6.45 -34.03 2.05
CA ARG A 199 5.86 -32.72 2.31
C ARG A 199 4.62 -32.41 1.46
N GLN A 200 4.05 -33.43 0.78
CA GLN A 200 2.90 -33.23 -0.11
C GLN A 200 1.71 -32.54 0.59
N GLY A 201 1.43 -32.92 1.82
CA GLY A 201 0.31 -32.32 2.58
C GLY A 201 0.46 -30.79 2.74
N VAL A 202 1.66 -30.32 3.09
CA VAL A 202 1.94 -28.88 3.22
C VAL A 202 1.88 -28.21 1.85
N LEU A 203 2.46 -28.80 0.81
CA LEU A 203 2.43 -28.27 -0.54
C LEU A 203 0.98 -28.15 -1.07
N CYS A 204 0.13 -29.14 -0.78
CA CYS A 204 -1.28 -29.10 -1.13
C CYS A 204 -2.02 -27.97 -0.40
N ALA A 205 -1.76 -27.78 0.89
CA ALA A 205 -2.34 -26.66 1.65
C ALA A 205 -1.92 -25.30 1.08
N LEU A 206 -0.66 -25.15 0.63
CA LEU A 206 -0.15 -23.93 0.03
C LEU A 206 -0.81 -23.56 -1.32
N MET A 207 -1.53 -24.46 -1.98
CA MET A 207 -2.29 -24.13 -3.19
C MET A 207 -3.46 -23.16 -2.94
N SER A 208 -3.92 -23.08 -1.70
CA SER A 208 -4.96 -22.11 -1.26
C SER A 208 -4.38 -20.81 -0.69
N SER A 209 -3.07 -20.59 -0.75
CA SER A 209 -2.43 -19.36 -0.29
C SER A 209 -2.92 -18.14 -1.07
N PRO A 210 -3.20 -17.00 -0.41
CA PRO A 210 -3.52 -15.74 -1.11
C PRO A 210 -2.30 -15.19 -1.88
N VAL A 211 -1.11 -15.74 -1.66
CA VAL A 211 0.14 -15.27 -2.24
C VAL A 211 0.49 -16.04 -3.51
N GLY A 212 0.29 -15.44 -4.67
CA GLY A 212 0.51 -16.06 -5.98
C GLY A 212 1.88 -16.77 -6.17
N PRO A 213 3.02 -16.18 -5.79
CA PRO A 213 4.32 -16.86 -5.82
C PRO A 213 4.39 -18.15 -5.01
N THR A 214 3.69 -18.24 -3.88
CA THR A 214 3.58 -19.43 -3.04
C THR A 214 2.77 -20.51 -3.74
N VAL A 215 1.60 -20.16 -4.29
CA VAL A 215 0.79 -21.08 -5.09
C VAL A 215 1.57 -21.62 -6.28
N THR A 216 2.29 -20.74 -7.01
CA THR A 216 3.09 -21.15 -8.18
C THR A 216 4.23 -22.11 -7.80
N LEU A 217 4.84 -21.90 -6.63
CA LEU A 217 5.85 -22.83 -6.10
C LEU A 217 5.21 -24.19 -5.80
N ALA A 218 4.12 -24.22 -5.04
CA ALA A 218 3.43 -25.44 -4.64
C ALA A 218 2.96 -26.25 -5.85
N VAL A 219 2.25 -25.62 -6.79
CA VAL A 219 1.82 -26.23 -8.05
C VAL A 219 3.02 -26.78 -8.84
N GLY A 220 4.13 -26.04 -8.90
CA GLY A 220 5.34 -26.47 -9.58
C GLY A 220 5.92 -27.77 -9.01
N GLN A 221 6.01 -27.89 -7.68
CA GLN A 221 6.50 -29.07 -6.98
C GLN A 221 5.54 -30.26 -7.12
N LEU A 222 4.23 -30.04 -6.95
CA LEU A 222 3.23 -31.08 -7.11
C LEU A 222 3.15 -31.60 -8.55
N CYS A 223 3.29 -30.75 -9.56
CA CYS A 223 3.45 -31.16 -10.96
C CYS A 223 4.74 -31.98 -11.20
N ALA A 224 5.81 -31.72 -10.47
CA ALA A 224 7.02 -32.52 -10.54
C ALA A 224 6.79 -33.93 -9.95
N LEU A 225 6.06 -34.01 -8.83
CA LEU A 225 5.62 -35.27 -8.24
C LEU A 225 4.70 -36.06 -9.17
N ALA A 226 3.75 -35.41 -9.83
CA ALA A 226 2.86 -36.04 -10.82
C ALA A 226 3.66 -36.66 -11.96
N ARG A 227 4.62 -35.94 -12.54
CA ARG A 227 5.52 -36.45 -13.59
C ARG A 227 6.38 -37.59 -13.13
N ALA A 228 6.74 -37.66 -11.88
CA ALA A 228 7.50 -38.75 -11.27
C ALA A 228 6.61 -39.94 -10.85
N GLY A 229 5.29 -39.85 -11.01
CA GLY A 229 4.32 -40.88 -10.57
C GLY A 229 4.24 -41.04 -9.05
N ARG A 230 4.59 -39.99 -8.29
CA ARG A 230 4.71 -39.98 -6.83
C ARG A 230 3.69 -39.06 -6.16
N LEU A 231 2.78 -38.46 -6.94
CA LEU A 231 1.76 -37.55 -6.43
C LEU A 231 0.62 -38.33 -5.78
N ASP A 232 0.21 -37.94 -4.60
CA ASP A 232 -1.09 -38.30 -4.01
C ASP A 232 -2.19 -37.48 -4.74
N LEU A 233 -2.80 -38.10 -5.74
CA LEU A 233 -3.71 -37.45 -6.64
C LEU A 233 -5.04 -37.11 -5.96
N GLU A 234 -5.49 -37.92 -4.98
CA GLU A 234 -6.70 -37.67 -4.23
C GLU A 234 -6.55 -36.42 -3.35
N LEU A 235 -5.43 -36.32 -2.61
CA LEU A 235 -5.10 -35.15 -1.81
C LEU A 235 -4.96 -33.90 -2.69
N PHE A 236 -4.29 -34.02 -3.84
CA PHE A 236 -4.13 -32.95 -4.80
C PHE A 236 -5.47 -32.41 -5.31
N ALA A 237 -6.35 -33.30 -5.76
CA ALA A 237 -7.65 -32.93 -6.31
C ALA A 237 -8.53 -32.20 -5.28
N ARG A 238 -8.52 -32.65 -4.01
CA ARG A 238 -9.25 -31.98 -2.92
C ARG A 238 -8.70 -30.59 -2.55
N SER A 239 -7.45 -30.32 -2.89
CA SER A 239 -6.75 -29.09 -2.46
C SER A 239 -6.52 -28.08 -3.60
N CYS A 240 -6.79 -28.42 -4.86
CA CYS A 240 -6.35 -27.63 -5.99
C CYS A 240 -7.26 -26.46 -6.38
N GLU A 241 -8.42 -26.29 -5.74
CA GLU A 241 -9.41 -25.25 -6.04
C GLU A 241 -8.79 -23.84 -6.00
N GLY A 242 -8.03 -23.51 -4.93
CA GLY A 242 -7.37 -22.23 -4.80
C GLY A 242 -6.36 -21.95 -5.92
N ALA A 243 -5.66 -22.95 -6.39
CA ALA A 243 -4.74 -22.83 -7.52
C ALA A 243 -5.45 -22.64 -8.86
N LEU A 244 -6.67 -23.20 -9.03
CA LEU A 244 -7.52 -22.98 -10.20
C LEU A 244 -8.01 -21.53 -10.27
N MET A 245 -8.32 -20.90 -9.13
CA MET A 245 -8.72 -19.49 -9.06
C MET A 245 -7.54 -18.51 -9.23
N GLY A 246 -6.32 -18.98 -9.12
CA GLY A 246 -5.10 -18.18 -9.12
C GLY A 246 -4.70 -17.63 -10.50
N SER A 247 -3.49 -17.99 -10.95
CA SER A 247 -3.01 -17.57 -12.27
C SER A 247 -3.42 -18.54 -13.38
N LYS A 248 -3.58 -18.01 -14.62
CA LYS A 248 -3.83 -18.84 -15.82
C LYS A 248 -2.83 -19.99 -15.94
N GLU A 249 -1.55 -19.76 -15.69
CA GLU A 249 -0.52 -20.78 -15.82
C GLU A 249 -0.73 -21.90 -14.79
N ASN A 250 -1.03 -21.55 -13.52
CA ASN A 250 -1.34 -22.52 -12.49
C ASN A 250 -2.62 -23.29 -12.79
N ALA A 251 -3.68 -22.63 -13.24
CA ALA A 251 -4.93 -23.26 -13.61
C ALA A 251 -4.73 -24.30 -14.74
N LEU A 252 -4.00 -23.93 -15.80
CA LEU A 252 -3.70 -24.87 -16.89
C LEU A 252 -2.83 -26.06 -16.44
N ARG A 253 -1.88 -25.84 -15.54
CA ARG A 253 -1.05 -26.92 -14.97
C ARG A 253 -1.88 -27.88 -14.14
N VAL A 254 -2.75 -27.35 -13.28
CA VAL A 254 -3.65 -28.13 -12.43
C VAL A 254 -4.60 -28.95 -13.30
N LEU A 255 -5.26 -28.33 -14.30
CA LEU A 255 -6.14 -29.05 -15.23
C LEU A 255 -5.40 -30.16 -16.00
N GLY A 256 -4.13 -29.92 -16.36
CA GLY A 256 -3.28 -30.92 -16.96
C GLY A 256 -3.05 -32.15 -16.08
N VAL A 257 -2.70 -31.93 -14.80
CA VAL A 257 -2.51 -33.01 -13.81
C VAL A 257 -3.81 -33.79 -13.58
N LEU A 258 -4.93 -33.07 -13.43
CA LEU A 258 -6.24 -33.70 -13.27
C LEU A 258 -6.61 -34.56 -14.48
N ARG A 259 -6.40 -34.08 -15.69
CA ARG A 259 -6.70 -34.81 -16.92
C ARG A 259 -5.86 -36.09 -17.05
N ASP A 260 -4.55 -36.00 -16.74
CA ASP A 260 -3.62 -37.11 -16.93
C ASP A 260 -3.79 -38.17 -15.83
N GLY A 261 -4.41 -37.84 -14.69
CA GLY A 261 -4.50 -38.69 -13.50
C GLY A 261 -5.88 -39.25 -13.15
N LEU A 262 -6.97 -38.67 -13.67
CA LEU A 262 -8.33 -38.93 -13.21
C LEU A 262 -8.89 -40.33 -13.48
N GLY A 263 -8.28 -41.13 -14.37
CA GLY A 263 -8.66 -42.53 -14.48
C GLY A 263 -8.29 -43.43 -13.28
N ALA A 264 -7.56 -42.84 -12.30
CA ALA A 264 -7.00 -43.54 -11.16
C ALA A 264 -7.64 -43.20 -9.80
N VAL A 265 -8.56 -42.19 -9.73
CA VAL A 265 -9.16 -41.72 -8.47
C VAL A 265 -10.67 -41.98 -8.46
N GLU A 266 -11.09 -42.99 -7.72
CA GLU A 266 -12.50 -43.22 -7.44
C GLU A 266 -12.98 -42.23 -6.37
N GLY A 267 -14.04 -41.46 -6.64
CA GLY A 267 -14.72 -40.65 -5.62
C GLY A 267 -14.32 -39.17 -5.54
N THR A 268 -13.51 -38.63 -6.47
CA THR A 268 -13.25 -37.18 -6.49
C THR A 268 -14.44 -36.46 -7.11
N ASP A 269 -15.02 -35.52 -6.37
CA ASP A 269 -16.06 -34.66 -6.91
C ASP A 269 -15.45 -33.59 -7.83
N LEU A 270 -15.56 -33.80 -9.15
CA LEU A 270 -15.02 -32.92 -10.18
C LEU A 270 -15.92 -31.75 -10.51
N GLU A 271 -17.20 -31.81 -10.18
CA GLU A 271 -18.17 -30.81 -10.56
C GLU A 271 -17.82 -29.42 -10.02
N PRO A 272 -17.46 -29.25 -8.72
CA PRO A 272 -17.01 -27.96 -8.19
C PRO A 272 -15.75 -27.44 -8.90
N LEU A 273 -14.78 -28.30 -9.14
CA LEU A 273 -13.51 -27.90 -9.80
C LEU A 273 -13.74 -27.44 -11.24
N LEU A 274 -14.64 -28.11 -11.97
CA LEU A 274 -15.05 -27.68 -13.31
C LEU A 274 -15.80 -26.34 -13.27
N GLY A 275 -16.68 -26.15 -12.29
CA GLY A 275 -17.36 -24.87 -12.07
C GLY A 275 -16.40 -23.72 -11.91
N VAL A 276 -15.41 -23.89 -11.03
CA VAL A 276 -14.34 -22.91 -10.80
C VAL A 276 -13.53 -22.66 -12.09
N ALA A 277 -13.11 -23.70 -12.78
CA ALA A 277 -12.27 -23.58 -13.98
C ALA A 277 -13.03 -22.95 -15.16
N LEU A 278 -14.32 -23.22 -15.33
CA LEU A 278 -15.18 -22.62 -16.35
C LEU A 278 -15.52 -21.16 -16.05
N SER A 279 -15.52 -20.78 -14.78
CA SER A 279 -15.68 -19.37 -14.36
C SER A 279 -14.37 -18.57 -14.45
N PHE A 280 -13.24 -19.21 -14.79
CA PHE A 280 -11.96 -18.53 -14.91
C PHE A 280 -11.99 -17.55 -16.12
N PRO A 281 -11.52 -16.29 -15.97
CA PRO A 281 -11.63 -15.26 -17.01
C PRO A 281 -10.58 -15.40 -18.14
N ASP A 282 -10.46 -16.60 -18.72
CA ASP A 282 -9.56 -16.87 -19.86
C ASP A 282 -10.04 -18.04 -20.69
N ALA A 283 -10.24 -17.81 -21.98
CA ALA A 283 -10.74 -18.78 -22.94
C ALA A 283 -9.92 -20.08 -23.04
N GLN A 284 -8.61 -20.06 -22.78
CA GLN A 284 -7.78 -21.27 -22.83
C GLN A 284 -8.02 -22.15 -21.61
N VAL A 285 -8.17 -21.54 -20.42
CA VAL A 285 -8.51 -22.29 -19.19
C VAL A 285 -9.89 -22.91 -19.33
N GLN A 286 -10.87 -22.13 -19.79
CA GLN A 286 -12.24 -22.63 -20.02
C GLN A 286 -12.28 -23.75 -21.05
N ARG A 287 -11.52 -23.66 -22.17
CA ARG A 287 -11.40 -24.77 -23.13
C ARG A 287 -10.74 -26.00 -22.54
N ALA A 288 -9.70 -25.82 -21.71
CA ALA A 288 -9.06 -26.94 -21.03
C ALA A 288 -10.03 -27.63 -20.07
N ALA A 289 -10.87 -26.84 -19.36
CA ALA A 289 -11.91 -27.36 -18.49
C ALA A 289 -13.03 -28.09 -19.27
N LEU A 290 -13.49 -27.56 -20.41
CA LEU A 290 -14.43 -28.25 -21.29
C LEU A 290 -13.85 -29.56 -21.87
N GLY A 291 -12.54 -29.58 -22.20
CA GLY A 291 -11.82 -30.76 -22.58
C GLY A 291 -11.83 -31.82 -21.48
N LEU A 292 -11.50 -31.42 -20.24
CA LEU A 292 -11.55 -32.28 -19.07
C LEU A 292 -12.97 -32.83 -18.84
N ALA A 293 -14.00 -32.00 -18.95
CA ALA A 293 -15.38 -32.42 -18.82
C ALA A 293 -15.76 -33.48 -19.88
N ARG A 294 -15.36 -33.24 -21.12
CA ARG A 294 -15.63 -34.18 -22.23
C ARG A 294 -14.96 -35.54 -22.01
N ASP A 295 -13.70 -35.53 -21.60
CA ASP A 295 -12.95 -36.75 -21.31
C ASP A 295 -13.61 -37.56 -20.16
N ASN A 296 -14.12 -36.87 -19.13
CA ASN A 296 -14.77 -37.50 -17.98
C ASN A 296 -16.21 -37.98 -18.28
N VAL A 297 -16.96 -37.28 -19.12
CA VAL A 297 -18.25 -37.79 -19.64
C VAL A 297 -18.02 -39.06 -20.45
N THR A 298 -16.98 -39.08 -21.30
CA THR A 298 -16.62 -40.26 -22.08
C THR A 298 -16.21 -41.44 -21.16
N ALA A 299 -15.52 -41.16 -20.05
CA ALA A 299 -15.16 -42.16 -19.07
C ALA A 299 -16.27 -42.54 -18.07
N SER A 300 -17.48 -41.97 -18.24
CA SER A 300 -18.66 -42.18 -17.36
C SER A 300 -18.43 -41.75 -15.90
N LEU A 301 -17.49 -40.81 -15.65
CA LEU A 301 -17.22 -40.21 -14.34
C LEU A 301 -18.10 -38.99 -14.10
N LEU A 302 -18.58 -38.33 -15.16
CA LEU A 302 -19.56 -37.23 -15.10
C LEU A 302 -20.75 -37.53 -16.01
N THR A 303 -21.91 -36.99 -15.68
CA THR A 303 -23.09 -37.07 -16.56
C THR A 303 -23.14 -35.84 -17.47
N PRO A 304 -23.66 -35.99 -18.71
CA PRO A 304 -23.87 -34.84 -19.60
C PRO A 304 -24.76 -33.76 -18.97
N GLU A 305 -25.71 -34.16 -18.13
CA GLU A 305 -26.64 -33.28 -17.43
C GLU A 305 -25.93 -32.43 -16.38
N SER A 306 -25.02 -33.02 -15.59
CA SER A 306 -24.25 -32.26 -14.60
C SER A 306 -23.31 -31.26 -15.26
N VAL A 307 -22.65 -31.63 -16.34
CA VAL A 307 -21.80 -30.72 -17.14
C VAL A 307 -22.64 -29.58 -17.74
N ALA A 308 -23.84 -29.89 -18.30
CA ALA A 308 -24.72 -28.88 -18.83
C ALA A 308 -25.20 -27.88 -17.75
N ALA A 309 -25.46 -28.35 -16.54
CA ALA A 309 -25.81 -27.48 -15.42
C ALA A 309 -24.67 -26.52 -15.04
N ILE A 310 -23.44 -27.00 -14.95
CA ILE A 310 -22.24 -26.20 -14.66
C ILE A 310 -22.02 -25.16 -15.77
N VAL A 311 -22.10 -25.57 -17.04
CA VAL A 311 -21.92 -24.68 -18.21
C VAL A 311 -22.93 -23.53 -18.22
N ARG A 312 -24.19 -23.80 -17.81
CA ARG A 312 -25.23 -22.74 -17.74
C ARG A 312 -24.96 -21.69 -16.67
N LEU A 313 -24.27 -22.07 -15.61
CA LEU A 313 -23.93 -21.16 -14.48
C LEU A 313 -22.60 -20.44 -14.70
N ALA A 314 -21.75 -20.89 -15.62
CA ALA A 314 -20.43 -20.34 -15.86
C ALA A 314 -20.49 -19.06 -16.70
N ASP A 315 -19.67 -18.07 -16.33
CA ASP A 315 -19.43 -16.84 -17.11
C ASP A 315 -18.43 -17.14 -18.24
N LEU A 316 -18.95 -17.65 -19.37
CA LEU A 316 -18.11 -18.13 -20.44
C LEU A 316 -17.60 -17.01 -21.35
N ASP A 317 -16.33 -17.09 -21.72
CA ASP A 317 -15.73 -16.25 -22.74
C ASP A 317 -16.50 -16.38 -24.07
N PRO A 318 -16.83 -15.27 -24.76
CA PRO A 318 -17.56 -15.29 -26.03
C PRO A 318 -16.96 -16.22 -27.09
N LEU A 319 -15.66 -16.46 -27.06
CA LEU A 319 -14.98 -17.38 -27.97
C LEU A 319 -15.12 -18.87 -27.58
N VAL A 320 -15.60 -19.14 -26.35
CA VAL A 320 -15.80 -20.51 -25.81
C VAL A 320 -17.27 -20.88 -25.79
N ALA A 321 -18.15 -19.89 -25.61
CA ALA A 321 -19.59 -20.11 -25.54
C ALA A 321 -20.17 -20.98 -26.70
N PRO A 322 -19.74 -20.85 -27.97
CA PRO A 322 -20.21 -21.74 -29.05
C PRO A 322 -19.82 -23.21 -28.82
N GLU A 323 -18.59 -23.47 -28.33
CA GLU A 323 -18.10 -24.82 -28.04
C GLU A 323 -18.85 -25.45 -26.87
N ALA A 324 -19.23 -24.66 -25.87
CA ALA A 324 -19.99 -25.10 -24.71
C ALA A 324 -21.46 -25.41 -25.00
N ARG A 325 -22.05 -24.77 -26.01
CA ARG A 325 -23.46 -25.04 -26.46
C ARG A 325 -23.69 -26.51 -26.88
N GLU A 326 -22.66 -27.20 -27.32
CA GLU A 326 -22.77 -28.63 -27.65
C GLU A 326 -23.16 -29.45 -26.42
N PHE A 327 -22.66 -29.08 -25.22
CA PHE A 327 -23.06 -29.77 -23.98
C PHE A 327 -24.50 -29.43 -23.55
N VAL A 328 -24.95 -28.20 -23.79
CA VAL A 328 -26.28 -27.76 -23.41
C VAL A 328 -27.35 -28.36 -24.32
N SER A 329 -27.06 -28.60 -25.61
CA SER A 329 -27.98 -29.17 -26.56
C SER A 329 -28.28 -30.65 -26.34
N VAL A 330 -27.34 -31.40 -25.76
CA VAL A 330 -27.52 -32.81 -25.39
C VAL A 330 -28.40 -32.99 -24.15
N GLY A 331 -28.41 -32.00 -23.22
CA GLY A 331 -29.20 -32.03 -21.98
C GLY A 331 -30.62 -31.42 -22.07
N ALA A 332 -31.04 -30.92 -23.23
CA ALA A 332 -32.32 -30.19 -23.40
C ALA A 332 -33.56 -31.05 -23.54
N ALA A 333 -33.48 -32.37 -23.28
CA ALA A 333 -34.64 -33.26 -23.40
C ALA A 333 -35.57 -33.35 -22.18
N THR A 334 -35.28 -32.60 -21.09
CA THR A 334 -36.13 -32.55 -19.89
C THR A 334 -36.36 -31.11 -19.46
N ASP A 335 -37.24 -30.43 -20.15
CA ASP A 335 -37.75 -29.12 -19.75
C ASP A 335 -38.74 -29.25 -18.58
N ARG A 336 -38.45 -28.65 -17.46
CA ARG A 336 -39.45 -28.11 -16.52
C ARG A 336 -39.02 -26.70 -16.14
N PRO A 337 -39.89 -25.70 -16.27
CA PRO A 337 -39.61 -24.37 -15.82
C PRO A 337 -39.58 -24.37 -14.29
N GLY A 338 -38.40 -24.43 -13.72
CA GLY A 338 -38.18 -24.27 -12.29
C GLY A 338 -38.06 -22.79 -11.96
N SER A 339 -38.94 -22.32 -11.11
CA SER A 339 -39.00 -21.10 -10.33
C SER A 339 -37.76 -20.22 -10.42
N GLY A 340 -37.92 -19.11 -11.13
CA GLY A 340 -37.02 -17.97 -11.04
C GLY A 340 -36.98 -17.49 -9.58
N LEU A 341 -35.89 -17.71 -8.91
CA LEU A 341 -35.43 -16.79 -7.88
C LEU A 341 -35.04 -15.52 -8.63
N VAL A 342 -35.98 -14.61 -8.71
CA VAL A 342 -35.69 -13.20 -8.96
C VAL A 342 -34.75 -12.79 -7.83
N PRO A 343 -33.48 -12.45 -8.08
CA PRO A 343 -32.69 -11.73 -7.08
C PRO A 343 -33.52 -10.49 -6.78
N GLY A 344 -33.94 -10.33 -5.52
CA GLY A 344 -34.56 -9.07 -5.12
C GLY A 344 -33.60 -7.97 -5.51
N GLU A 345 -34.06 -7.13 -6.45
CA GLU A 345 -33.43 -5.85 -6.72
C GLU A 345 -33.45 -5.03 -5.43
N THR A 346 -32.44 -5.24 -4.62
CA THR A 346 -31.99 -4.18 -3.76
C THR A 346 -31.21 -3.25 -4.71
N GLN A 347 -31.94 -2.41 -5.42
CA GLN A 347 -31.35 -1.20 -5.99
C GLN A 347 -30.84 -0.38 -4.80
N VAL A 348 -29.63 -0.69 -4.37
CA VAL A 348 -28.82 0.28 -3.64
C VAL A 348 -28.51 1.36 -4.68
N GLY A 349 -29.21 2.47 -4.59
CA GLY A 349 -28.99 3.60 -5.49
C GLY A 349 -27.50 3.95 -5.44
N PRO A 350 -26.85 4.28 -6.57
CA PRO A 350 -25.41 4.52 -6.68
C PRO A 350 -24.87 5.67 -5.80
N GLY A 351 -25.69 6.35 -5.02
CA GLY A 351 -25.27 7.41 -4.08
C GLY A 351 -24.97 6.96 -2.65
N ALA A 352 -25.05 5.65 -2.34
CA ALA A 352 -24.97 5.17 -0.94
C ALA A 352 -23.55 4.93 -0.41
N PHE A 353 -22.51 4.98 -1.27
CA PHE A 353 -21.15 4.57 -0.88
C PHE A 353 -20.32 5.63 -0.14
N LEU A 354 -20.66 6.91 -0.27
CA LEU A 354 -19.96 7.96 0.47
C LEU A 354 -20.96 8.65 1.41
N PRO A 355 -20.90 8.39 2.72
CA PRO A 355 -21.75 9.07 3.68
C PRO A 355 -21.48 10.59 3.66
N PRO A 356 -22.46 11.42 4.00
CA PRO A 356 -22.23 12.85 4.17
C PRO A 356 -21.17 13.07 5.25
N PRO A 357 -20.39 14.19 5.18
CA PRO A 357 -19.40 14.51 6.17
C PRO A 357 -20.06 14.64 7.54
N ARG A 358 -19.43 14.00 8.54
CA ARG A 358 -19.89 14.09 9.92
C ARG A 358 -19.47 15.43 10.50
N GLN A 359 -20.42 16.16 11.08
CA GLN A 359 -20.10 17.44 11.70
C GLN A 359 -19.31 17.25 12.98
N VAL A 360 -18.25 18.04 13.15
CA VAL A 360 -17.37 17.96 14.33
C VAL A 360 -18.03 18.61 15.57
N SER A 361 -19.09 19.41 15.39
CA SER A 361 -19.87 19.98 16.50
C SER A 361 -20.37 18.93 17.50
N ASP A 362 -20.50 17.67 17.05
CA ASP A 362 -20.87 16.55 17.91
C ASP A 362 -19.67 15.98 18.70
N LEU A 363 -18.46 16.50 18.48
CA LEU A 363 -17.21 16.03 19.05
C LEU A 363 -16.59 17.02 20.06
N VAL A 364 -17.20 18.20 20.30
CA VAL A 364 -16.69 19.24 21.21
C VAL A 364 -17.89 19.83 22.03
N PRO A 365 -17.78 20.00 23.35
CA PRO A 365 -16.58 19.97 24.16
C PRO A 365 -16.15 18.55 24.58
N MET A 366 -14.86 18.25 24.53
CA MET A 366 -14.32 17.03 25.06
C MET A 366 -14.29 17.11 26.60
N SER A 367 -14.79 16.09 27.27
CA SER A 367 -14.55 15.93 28.70
C SER A 367 -13.07 15.60 28.97
N ALA A 368 -12.59 15.85 30.20
CA ALA A 368 -11.22 15.49 30.57
C ALA A 368 -10.93 13.99 30.35
N GLU A 369 -11.90 13.13 30.57
CA GLU A 369 -11.80 11.67 30.37
C GLU A 369 -11.69 11.31 28.90
N GLU A 370 -12.46 11.95 28.02
CA GLU A 370 -12.38 11.76 26.56
C GLU A 370 -11.04 12.21 26.01
N VAL A 371 -10.48 13.32 26.50
CA VAL A 371 -9.15 13.79 26.09
C VAL A 371 -8.08 12.78 26.46
N VAL A 372 -8.12 12.26 27.69
CA VAL A 372 -7.17 11.23 28.13
C VAL A 372 -7.25 9.99 27.24
N GLY A 373 -8.45 9.52 26.93
CA GLY A 373 -8.67 8.39 26.03
C GLY A 373 -8.12 8.64 24.62
N ARG A 374 -8.41 9.80 24.02
CA ARG A 374 -7.94 10.17 22.68
C ARG A 374 -6.41 10.35 22.63
N VAL A 375 -5.80 10.96 23.64
CA VAL A 375 -4.33 11.04 23.73
C VAL A 375 -3.71 9.66 23.85
N GLY A 376 -4.37 8.71 24.55
CA GLY A 376 -3.93 7.32 24.62
C GLY A 376 -3.86 6.67 23.25
N VAL A 377 -4.93 6.83 22.45
CA VAL A 377 -4.99 6.31 21.07
C VAL A 377 -3.96 6.97 20.16
N LEU A 378 -3.85 8.31 20.18
CA LEU A 378 -2.85 9.05 19.43
C LEU A 378 -1.42 8.66 19.82
N ALA A 379 -1.15 8.31 21.07
CA ALA A 379 0.19 7.93 21.52
C ALA A 379 0.63 6.54 21.02
N GLU A 380 -0.32 5.69 20.62
CA GLU A 380 0.00 4.40 19.99
C GLU A 380 0.37 4.58 18.52
N HIS A 381 -0.31 5.50 17.84
CA HIS A 381 -0.07 5.82 16.44
C HIS A 381 -0.40 7.29 16.17
N VAL A 382 0.63 8.14 16.18
CA VAL A 382 0.43 9.59 15.97
C VAL A 382 0.25 9.87 14.49
N GLU A 383 -0.99 10.16 14.10
CA GLU A 383 -1.33 10.70 12.79
C GLU A 383 -1.67 12.18 12.92
N LEU A 384 -1.18 12.99 11.99
CA LEU A 384 -1.53 14.42 11.91
C LEU A 384 -2.91 14.60 11.24
N GLY A 385 -3.91 13.90 11.77
CA GLY A 385 -5.28 13.86 11.29
C GLY A 385 -6.25 14.64 12.16
N LEU A 386 -7.55 14.33 12.04
CA LEU A 386 -8.63 15.01 12.76
C LEU A 386 -8.44 15.01 14.29
N GLU A 387 -8.09 13.85 14.86
CA GLU A 387 -7.90 13.72 16.31
C GLU A 387 -6.78 14.63 16.84
N TYR A 388 -5.71 14.75 16.05
CA TYR A 388 -4.60 15.64 16.38
C TYR A 388 -5.05 17.12 16.35
N GLU A 389 -5.81 17.52 15.33
CA GLU A 389 -6.36 18.85 15.18
C GLU A 389 -7.31 19.24 16.32
N LEU A 390 -8.15 18.31 16.74
CA LEU A 390 -9.05 18.51 17.88
C LEU A 390 -8.27 18.65 19.19
N LEU A 391 -7.22 17.85 19.36
CA LEU A 391 -6.34 17.96 20.53
C LEU A 391 -5.62 19.32 20.59
N LEU A 392 -5.03 19.78 19.47
CA LEU A 392 -4.42 21.11 19.41
C LEU A 392 -5.41 22.21 19.81
N SER A 393 -6.64 22.14 19.28
CA SER A 393 -7.69 23.09 19.61
C SER A 393 -8.06 23.06 21.08
N PHE A 394 -8.20 21.88 21.66
CA PHE A 394 -8.52 21.71 23.08
C PHE A 394 -7.44 22.28 23.98
N LEU A 395 -6.17 22.00 23.73
CA LEU A 395 -5.05 22.41 24.56
C LEU A 395 -4.91 23.93 24.75
N VAL A 396 -5.33 24.71 23.75
CA VAL A 396 -5.27 26.19 23.80
C VAL A 396 -6.63 26.84 23.96
N SER A 397 -7.70 26.06 24.07
CA SER A 397 -9.06 26.60 24.24
C SER A 397 -9.22 27.34 25.55
N PRO A 398 -10.18 28.31 25.65
CA PRO A 398 -10.51 28.95 26.91
C PRO A 398 -10.98 27.98 28.02
N GLU A 399 -11.52 26.85 27.62
CA GLU A 399 -12.06 25.82 28.50
C GLU A 399 -10.99 24.84 29.01
N PHE A 400 -9.76 24.91 28.52
CA PHE A 400 -8.69 23.99 28.89
C PHE A 400 -8.19 24.20 30.32
N ASP A 401 -8.20 23.12 31.11
CA ASP A 401 -7.59 23.02 32.42
C ASP A 401 -6.44 22.01 32.38
N PRO A 402 -5.17 22.40 32.69
CA PRO A 402 -4.03 21.47 32.77
C PRO A 402 -4.28 20.29 33.70
N ALA A 403 -5.08 20.43 34.74
CA ALA A 403 -5.41 19.32 35.64
C ALA A 403 -6.09 18.13 34.94
N ALA A 404 -6.74 18.36 33.79
CA ALA A 404 -7.32 17.32 32.96
C ALA A 404 -6.29 16.33 32.39
N LEU A 405 -5.02 16.76 32.24
CA LEU A 405 -3.94 15.96 31.69
C LEU A 405 -3.04 15.31 32.74
N GLU A 406 -3.28 15.56 34.05
CA GLU A 406 -2.36 15.12 35.10
C GLU A 406 -2.12 13.61 35.11
N SER A 407 -3.16 12.83 34.83
CA SER A 407 -3.06 11.36 34.72
C SER A 407 -2.16 10.89 33.57
N LEU A 408 -1.87 11.73 32.59
CA LEU A 408 -1.03 11.43 31.42
C LEU A 408 0.47 11.64 31.68
N ARG A 409 0.91 12.18 32.84
CA ARG A 409 2.33 12.42 33.11
C ARG A 409 3.27 11.22 32.84
N PRO A 410 2.91 9.98 33.22
CA PRO A 410 3.74 8.83 32.88
C PRO A 410 3.87 8.60 31.37
N LEU A 411 2.76 8.77 30.63
CA LEU A 411 2.74 8.67 29.19
C LEU A 411 3.58 9.77 28.53
N VAL A 412 3.43 11.01 28.98
CA VAL A 412 4.20 12.18 28.49
C VAL A 412 5.69 11.95 28.65
N ARG A 413 6.13 11.48 29.83
CA ARG A 413 7.54 11.12 30.07
C ARG A 413 8.03 10.07 29.07
N ARG A 414 7.25 9.02 28.83
CA ARG A 414 7.57 7.98 27.83
C ARG A 414 7.70 8.54 26.41
N LEU A 415 6.77 9.39 26.00
CA LEU A 415 6.78 9.99 24.67
C LEU A 415 7.95 10.96 24.47
N THR A 416 8.28 11.76 25.47
CA THR A 416 9.40 12.72 25.38
C THR A 416 10.77 12.07 25.32
N THR A 417 10.91 10.82 25.76
CA THR A 417 12.17 10.03 25.64
C THR A 417 12.36 9.40 24.26
N ARG A 418 11.36 9.40 23.37
CA ARG A 418 11.51 8.95 22.00
C ARG A 418 12.54 9.82 21.27
N ARG A 419 13.37 9.21 20.41
CA ARG A 419 14.45 9.94 19.74
C ARG A 419 13.95 10.84 18.61
N PHE A 420 12.97 10.36 17.85
CA PHE A 420 12.38 11.05 16.69
C PHE A 420 10.88 10.72 16.59
N GLY A 421 10.17 11.43 15.73
CA GLY A 421 8.81 11.14 15.34
C GLY A 421 7.74 12.01 15.99
N TYR A 422 6.54 11.89 15.47
CA TYR A 422 5.39 12.65 15.93
C TYR A 422 4.99 12.35 17.38
N GLU A 423 5.33 11.17 17.91
CA GLU A 423 5.12 10.81 19.30
C GLU A 423 5.91 11.73 20.26
N ARG A 424 7.15 12.04 19.91
CA ARG A 424 7.94 12.98 20.70
C ARG A 424 7.36 14.38 20.66
N MET A 425 6.91 14.81 19.49
CA MET A 425 6.22 16.09 19.31
C MET A 425 4.97 16.18 20.20
N LEU A 426 4.12 15.16 20.15
CA LEU A 426 2.95 15.04 21.01
C LEU A 426 3.34 15.10 22.51
N GLY A 427 4.35 14.32 22.89
CA GLY A 427 4.86 14.31 24.25
C GLY A 427 5.34 15.69 24.72
N ARG A 428 6.04 16.45 23.88
CA ARG A 428 6.51 17.81 24.18
C ARG A 428 5.39 18.83 24.29
N LEU A 429 4.41 18.80 23.39
CA LEU A 429 3.23 19.65 23.49
C LEU A 429 2.46 19.41 24.78
N LEU A 430 2.22 18.15 25.12
CA LEU A 430 1.56 17.79 26.37
C LEU A 430 2.39 18.16 27.60
N GLN A 431 3.71 18.07 27.54
CA GLN A 431 4.60 18.51 28.61
C GLN A 431 4.48 20.03 28.83
N ILE A 432 4.52 20.82 27.75
CA ILE A 432 4.35 22.28 27.87
C ILE A 432 2.95 22.61 28.42
N ALA A 433 1.92 21.88 28.00
CA ALA A 433 0.55 22.07 28.50
C ALA A 433 0.41 21.77 30.01
N LEU A 434 1.16 20.77 30.51
CA LEU A 434 1.14 20.38 31.94
C LEU A 434 2.00 21.28 32.84
N ASP A 435 3.19 21.64 32.36
CA ASP A 435 4.20 22.27 33.20
C ASP A 435 4.28 23.80 33.03
N GLY A 436 3.64 24.31 31.95
CA GLY A 436 3.77 25.70 31.52
C GLY A 436 5.15 25.98 30.91
N GLY A 437 5.39 27.24 30.56
CA GLY A 437 6.70 27.69 30.06
C GLY A 437 7.55 28.20 31.22
N GLU A 438 8.65 27.55 31.58
CA GLU A 438 9.67 28.15 32.39
C GLU A 438 10.45 29.21 31.62
N GLU A 439 10.63 30.44 32.19
CA GLU A 439 11.49 31.46 31.59
C GLU A 439 12.97 31.07 31.86
N GLY A 440 13.67 30.64 30.81
CA GLY A 440 15.10 30.34 30.86
C GLY A 440 15.75 30.17 29.50
N ALA A 441 17.06 30.15 29.40
CA ALA A 441 17.85 30.11 28.17
C ALA A 441 17.66 28.82 27.33
N GLU A 442 17.07 27.79 27.91
CA GLU A 442 16.58 26.60 27.22
C GLU A 442 15.04 26.57 27.27
N SER A 443 14.41 27.62 26.74
CA SER A 443 12.95 27.69 26.65
C SER A 443 12.41 26.43 25.96
N PRO A 444 11.35 25.77 26.50
CA PRO A 444 10.69 24.66 25.84
C PRO A 444 10.31 24.99 24.40
N LEU A 445 10.04 26.27 24.13
CA LEU A 445 9.75 26.78 22.80
C LEU A 445 10.97 26.75 21.87
N ALA A 446 12.16 27.19 22.33
CA ALA A 446 13.39 27.16 21.54
C ALA A 446 13.81 25.72 21.23
N THR A 447 13.71 24.84 22.22
CA THR A 447 13.96 23.40 22.05
C THR A 447 12.94 22.77 21.09
N ALA A 448 11.66 23.13 21.20
CA ALA A 448 10.62 22.64 20.28
C ALA A 448 10.85 23.12 18.84
N THR A 449 11.24 24.39 18.66
CA THR A 449 11.51 24.97 17.32
C THR A 449 12.67 24.27 16.64
N THR A 450 13.81 24.13 17.32
CA THR A 450 15.01 23.47 16.76
C THR A 450 14.73 22.02 16.41
N TRP A 451 13.92 21.34 17.21
CA TRP A 451 13.60 19.96 16.97
C TRP A 451 12.58 19.78 15.82
N LEU A 452 11.55 20.62 15.74
CA LEU A 452 10.58 20.60 14.66
C LEU A 452 11.20 20.91 13.29
N GLU A 453 12.30 21.68 13.26
CA GLU A 453 13.06 21.94 12.02
C GLU A 453 13.73 20.66 11.47
N SER A 454 14.00 19.67 12.31
CA SER A 454 14.58 18.38 11.91
C SER A 454 13.57 17.35 11.43
N GLU A 455 12.27 17.57 11.65
CA GLU A 455 11.21 16.63 11.22
C GLU A 455 10.74 16.91 9.80
N ASN A 456 10.50 15.83 9.08
CA ASN A 456 10.03 15.89 7.69
C ASN A 456 8.50 16.11 7.64
N MET A 457 8.07 17.32 7.95
CA MET A 457 6.66 17.71 8.04
C MET A 457 6.41 18.96 7.18
N PRO A 458 5.19 19.14 6.63
CA PRO A 458 4.83 20.35 5.89
C PRO A 458 5.06 21.62 6.71
N THR A 459 5.72 22.62 6.11
CA THR A 459 6.13 23.85 6.77
C THR A 459 4.96 24.55 7.50
N LEU A 460 3.81 24.64 6.84
CA LEU A 460 2.62 25.26 7.43
C LEU A 460 2.16 24.54 8.72
N MET A 461 2.19 23.21 8.74
CA MET A 461 1.82 22.46 9.94
C MET A 461 2.85 22.66 11.05
N ARG A 462 4.13 22.67 10.70
CA ARG A 462 5.23 22.94 11.63
C ARG A 462 5.07 24.32 12.30
N GLU A 463 4.88 25.37 11.50
CA GLU A 463 4.69 26.73 12.00
C GLU A 463 3.46 26.82 12.92
N ARG A 464 2.38 26.14 12.56
CA ARG A 464 1.17 26.11 13.36
C ARG A 464 1.38 25.39 14.72
N ILE A 465 2.13 24.30 14.73
CA ILE A 465 2.49 23.61 15.98
C ILE A 465 3.36 24.51 16.86
N ILE A 466 4.28 25.28 16.28
CA ILE A 466 5.11 26.27 16.99
C ILE A 466 4.22 27.38 17.59
N GLU A 467 3.24 27.87 16.86
CA GLU A 467 2.27 28.86 17.37
C GLU A 467 1.51 28.31 18.59
N VAL A 468 1.00 27.07 18.49
CA VAL A 468 0.29 26.42 19.61
C VAL A 468 1.21 26.21 20.80
N ALA A 469 2.43 25.71 20.59
CA ALA A 469 3.43 25.55 21.65
C ALA A 469 3.75 26.89 22.33
N GLY A 470 3.84 27.97 21.55
CA GLY A 470 4.03 29.33 22.06
C GLY A 470 2.87 29.84 22.92
N LEU A 471 1.63 29.57 22.56
CA LEU A 471 0.47 29.89 23.39
C LEU A 471 0.48 29.12 24.70
N LEU A 472 0.74 27.80 24.65
CA LEU A 472 0.83 26.95 25.83
C LEU A 472 1.93 27.41 26.80
N ALA A 473 3.12 27.72 26.28
CA ALA A 473 4.24 28.19 27.08
C ALA A 473 3.94 29.50 27.80
N ARG A 474 3.12 30.39 27.20
CA ARG A 474 2.69 31.66 27.81
C ARG A 474 1.40 31.55 28.63
N GLY A 475 0.81 30.37 28.72
CA GLY A 475 -0.49 30.18 29.37
C GLY A 475 -1.65 30.96 28.70
N GLN A 476 -1.47 31.31 27.43
CA GLN A 476 -2.47 32.06 26.66
C GLN A 476 -3.54 31.11 26.09
N ARG A 477 -4.77 31.59 26.07
CA ARG A 477 -5.91 30.86 25.50
C ARG A 477 -6.32 31.49 24.18
N TYR A 478 -6.70 30.64 23.24
CA TYR A 478 -7.04 31.06 21.88
C TYR A 478 -7.97 30.03 21.22
N ARG A 479 -8.94 30.48 20.46
CA ARG A 479 -9.74 29.61 19.62
C ARG A 479 -9.07 29.46 18.28
N LEU A 480 -8.45 28.29 18.03
CA LEU A 480 -7.81 28.02 16.75
C LEU A 480 -8.81 28.13 15.61
N LEU A 481 -8.48 28.97 14.63
CA LEU A 481 -9.32 29.25 13.48
C LEU A 481 -9.39 28.05 12.53
N ALA A 482 -8.29 27.32 12.40
CA ALA A 482 -8.14 26.21 11.47
C ALA A 482 -8.72 24.89 11.96
N THR A 483 -9.22 24.80 13.19
CA THR A 483 -9.84 23.54 13.67
C THR A 483 -10.96 23.10 12.75
N PRO A 484 -10.92 21.87 12.17
CA PRO A 484 -11.95 21.36 11.29
C PRO A 484 -13.35 21.44 11.88
N THR A 485 -14.35 21.67 11.06
CA THR A 485 -15.78 21.62 11.42
C THR A 485 -16.47 20.36 10.95
N ASP A 486 -15.79 19.58 10.12
CA ASP A 486 -16.22 18.25 9.70
C ASP A 486 -15.07 17.23 9.69
N ASP A 487 -15.40 15.96 9.55
CA ASP A 487 -14.44 14.86 9.55
C ASP A 487 -13.58 14.79 8.28
N ARG A 488 -13.88 15.58 7.27
CA ARG A 488 -13.07 15.73 6.05
C ARG A 488 -12.01 16.81 6.18
N GLY A 489 -12.02 17.57 7.29
CA GLY A 489 -11.04 18.60 7.58
C GLY A 489 -11.42 20.00 7.12
N ALA A 490 -12.62 20.17 6.56
CA ALA A 490 -13.08 21.49 6.13
C ALA A 490 -13.47 22.38 7.32
N VAL A 491 -13.40 23.68 7.10
CA VAL A 491 -13.84 24.70 8.06
C VAL A 491 -15.04 25.43 7.49
N ASN A 492 -16.15 25.37 8.22
CA ASN A 492 -17.32 26.16 7.92
C ASN A 492 -16.96 27.67 7.98
N PRO A 493 -17.21 28.44 6.90
CA PRO A 493 -16.83 29.86 6.81
C PRO A 493 -17.43 30.72 7.91
N LEU A 494 -18.68 30.46 8.32
CA LEU A 494 -19.34 31.19 9.37
C LEU A 494 -18.74 30.88 10.76
N VAL A 495 -18.36 29.63 11.00
CA VAL A 495 -17.68 29.24 12.24
C VAL A 495 -16.27 29.86 12.29
N LEU A 496 -15.57 29.96 11.18
CA LEU A 496 -14.28 30.67 11.10
C LEU A 496 -14.40 32.11 11.58
N VAL A 497 -15.36 32.86 11.05
CA VAL A 497 -15.58 34.26 11.42
C VAL A 497 -15.93 34.38 12.90
N ARG A 498 -16.82 33.54 13.41
CA ARG A 498 -17.19 33.52 14.85
C ARG A 498 -15.99 33.26 15.76
N ARG A 499 -15.14 32.30 15.44
CA ARG A 499 -13.92 32.03 16.19
C ARG A 499 -12.97 33.23 16.18
N ALA A 500 -12.85 33.91 15.05
CA ALA A 500 -12.05 35.12 14.94
C ALA A 500 -12.60 36.26 15.84
N LEU A 501 -13.92 36.44 15.88
CA LEU A 501 -14.59 37.39 16.77
C LEU A 501 -14.43 37.00 18.25
N ASP A 502 -14.51 35.72 18.60
CA ASP A 502 -14.35 35.23 19.96
C ASP A 502 -12.93 35.49 20.51
N ASN A 503 -11.91 35.55 19.64
CA ASN A 503 -10.55 35.92 20.03
C ASN A 503 -10.36 37.43 20.33
N GLY A 504 -11.32 38.27 19.97
CA GLY A 504 -11.29 39.70 20.22
C GLY A 504 -10.06 40.41 19.66
N ASP A 505 -9.39 41.21 20.47
CA ASP A 505 -8.19 41.97 20.08
C ASP A 505 -6.90 41.11 19.99
N ALA A 506 -6.98 39.81 20.28
CA ALA A 506 -5.82 38.94 20.17
C ALA A 506 -5.29 38.91 18.71
N PRO A 507 -3.98 39.15 18.48
CA PRO A 507 -3.43 39.14 17.15
C PRO A 507 -3.61 37.73 16.53
N PRO A 508 -4.03 37.67 15.25
CA PRO A 508 -4.20 36.36 14.61
C PRO A 508 -2.87 35.63 14.50
N LEU A 509 -2.88 34.35 14.79
CA LEU A 509 -1.77 33.46 14.53
C LEU A 509 -1.62 33.29 13.01
N GLY A 510 -0.43 33.54 12.48
CA GLY A 510 -0.20 33.63 11.04
C GLY A 510 -0.42 32.31 10.32
N ALA A 511 0.14 31.23 10.87
CA ALA A 511 0.00 29.90 10.28
C ALA A 511 -1.40 29.31 10.50
N ASP A 512 -2.00 29.50 11.68
CA ASP A 512 -3.36 29.04 11.94
C ASP A 512 -4.39 29.75 11.06
N LEU A 513 -4.29 31.06 10.87
CA LEU A 513 -5.16 31.79 9.95
C LEU A 513 -4.96 31.32 8.50
N THR A 514 -3.71 31.13 8.07
CA THR A 514 -3.44 30.63 6.71
C THR A 514 -4.06 29.25 6.52
N GLN A 515 -3.86 28.36 7.47
CA GLN A 515 -4.44 27.01 7.44
C GLN A 515 -5.98 27.06 7.45
N ALA A 516 -6.57 27.94 8.24
CA ALA A 516 -8.02 28.12 8.27
C ALA A 516 -8.58 28.54 6.91
N LEU A 517 -7.93 29.51 6.24
CA LEU A 517 -8.35 29.98 4.92
C LEU A 517 -8.21 28.90 3.84
N LEU A 518 -7.21 28.03 3.94
CA LEU A 518 -7.06 26.87 3.06
C LEU A 518 -8.15 25.79 3.31
N ARG A 519 -8.68 25.72 4.52
CA ARG A 519 -9.73 24.76 4.92
C ARG A 519 -11.15 25.26 4.69
N VAL A 520 -11.34 26.53 4.30
CA VAL A 520 -12.68 27.05 4.02
C VAL A 520 -13.35 26.25 2.91
N ASP A 521 -14.48 25.64 3.23
CA ASP A 521 -15.30 24.93 2.25
C ASP A 521 -15.92 25.94 1.27
N ALA A 522 -15.43 25.94 0.04
CA ALA A 522 -15.86 26.85 -1.02
C ALA A 522 -17.32 26.64 -1.44
N GLU A 523 -17.87 25.46 -1.23
CA GLU A 523 -19.24 25.12 -1.61
C GLU A 523 -20.22 25.25 -0.45
N HIS A 524 -19.73 25.60 0.76
CA HIS A 524 -20.60 25.73 1.92
C HIS A 524 -21.63 26.85 1.74
N PRO A 525 -22.91 26.60 2.04
CA PRO A 525 -23.97 27.61 1.87
C PRO A 525 -23.73 28.87 2.70
N ASP A 526 -23.01 28.78 3.82
CA ASP A 526 -22.74 29.88 4.74
C ASP A 526 -21.66 30.86 4.26
N CYS A 527 -21.02 30.68 3.10
CA CYS A 527 -19.99 31.61 2.59
C CYS A 527 -20.50 33.03 2.47
N VAL A 528 -21.72 33.22 1.94
CA VAL A 528 -22.34 34.53 1.80
C VAL A 528 -22.66 35.17 3.16
N ALA A 529 -23.19 34.38 4.09
CA ALA A 529 -23.49 34.84 5.44
C ALA A 529 -22.21 35.18 6.23
N ALA A 530 -21.17 34.42 6.04
CA ALA A 530 -19.86 34.68 6.64
C ALA A 530 -19.25 36.00 6.15
N LEU A 531 -19.34 36.27 4.83
CA LEU A 531 -18.85 37.52 4.25
C LEU A 531 -19.63 38.71 4.80
N ALA A 532 -20.95 38.61 4.85
CA ALA A 532 -21.80 39.65 5.44
C ALA A 532 -21.46 39.92 6.92
N LEU A 533 -21.19 38.86 7.70
CA LEU A 533 -20.79 38.98 9.11
C LEU A 533 -19.42 39.68 9.27
N VAL A 534 -18.45 39.40 8.39
CA VAL A 534 -17.15 40.11 8.39
C VAL A 534 -17.35 41.60 8.10
N GLU A 535 -18.21 41.96 7.12
CA GLU A 535 -18.51 43.34 6.78
C GLU A 535 -19.23 44.07 7.93
N GLU A 536 -20.19 43.43 8.59
CA GLU A 536 -20.93 43.96 9.71
C GLU A 536 -20.07 44.18 10.96
N ARG A 537 -19.12 43.28 11.21
CA ARG A 537 -18.32 43.25 12.44
C ARG A 537 -16.82 43.53 12.18
N GLU A 538 -16.49 44.26 11.12
CA GLU A 538 -15.11 44.55 10.74
C GLU A 538 -14.32 45.26 11.85
N GLU A 539 -14.95 46.13 12.61
CA GLU A 539 -14.33 46.91 13.69
C GLU A 539 -13.97 46.00 14.90
N ASP A 540 -14.64 44.85 15.05
CA ASP A 540 -14.41 43.89 16.14
C ASP A 540 -13.32 42.85 15.79
N LEU A 541 -12.77 42.91 14.61
CA LEU A 541 -11.71 41.99 14.14
C LEU A 541 -10.37 42.74 14.00
N PRO A 542 -9.25 42.12 14.35
CA PRO A 542 -7.94 42.68 13.97
C PRO A 542 -7.90 42.92 12.45
N SER A 543 -7.52 44.14 12.04
CA SER A 543 -7.62 44.63 10.66
C SER A 543 -6.91 43.71 9.64
N SER A 544 -5.81 43.11 10.04
CA SER A 544 -5.07 42.13 9.21
C SER A 544 -5.84 40.82 9.02
N ALA A 545 -6.57 40.37 10.04
CA ALA A 545 -7.39 39.16 9.94
C ALA A 545 -8.65 39.43 9.12
N ALA A 546 -9.36 40.52 9.40
CA ALA A 546 -10.56 40.95 8.68
C ALA A 546 -10.30 41.02 7.17
N ALA A 547 -9.22 41.72 6.77
CA ALA A 547 -8.86 41.86 5.37
C ALA A 547 -8.56 40.52 4.68
N ARG A 548 -7.80 39.63 5.33
CA ARG A 548 -7.46 38.30 4.78
C ARG A 548 -8.69 37.39 4.69
N ILE A 549 -9.53 37.36 5.71
CA ILE A 549 -10.75 36.55 5.73
C ILE A 549 -11.72 37.07 4.65
N ARG A 550 -11.93 38.37 4.56
CA ARG A 550 -12.77 39.00 3.52
C ARG A 550 -12.29 38.61 2.12
N LEU A 551 -11.02 38.84 1.82
CA LEU A 551 -10.44 38.53 0.52
C LEU A 551 -10.61 37.04 0.15
N ALA A 552 -10.41 36.14 1.11
CA ALA A 552 -10.60 34.73 0.89
C ALA A 552 -12.07 34.37 0.62
N LEU A 553 -13.01 34.91 1.42
CA LEU A 553 -14.44 34.66 1.24
C LEU A 553 -14.97 35.24 -0.06
N GLU A 554 -14.58 36.47 -0.44
CA GLU A 554 -14.90 37.08 -1.74
C GLU A 554 -14.37 36.22 -2.90
N GLY A 555 -13.16 35.73 -2.78
CA GLY A 555 -12.55 34.80 -3.73
C GLY A 555 -13.31 33.48 -3.85
N VAL A 556 -13.79 32.93 -2.74
CA VAL A 556 -14.62 31.73 -2.69
C VAL A 556 -15.98 31.96 -3.36
N VAL A 557 -16.68 33.03 -2.98
CA VAL A 557 -18.00 33.38 -3.54
C VAL A 557 -17.91 33.65 -5.04
N ARG A 558 -16.87 34.36 -5.48
CA ARG A 558 -16.66 34.62 -6.91
C ARG A 558 -16.38 33.33 -7.69
N ARG A 559 -15.53 32.44 -7.19
CA ARG A 559 -15.23 31.15 -7.82
C ARG A 559 -16.45 30.24 -7.95
N ARG A 560 -17.36 30.29 -6.97
CA ARG A 560 -18.63 29.56 -7.00
C ARG A 560 -19.55 30.04 -8.13
N THR A 561 -19.50 31.35 -8.44
CA THR A 561 -20.32 31.94 -9.50
C THR A 561 -19.70 31.80 -10.89
N GLU A 562 -18.37 31.80 -11.02
CA GLU A 562 -17.65 31.81 -12.30
C GLU A 562 -17.19 30.39 -12.76
N GLY A 563 -17.38 29.37 -11.94
CA GLY A 563 -16.80 28.03 -12.17
C GLY A 563 -15.31 27.99 -11.79
N TYR A 564 -14.93 26.97 -11.00
CA TYR A 564 -13.58 26.85 -10.46
C TYR A 564 -12.60 26.35 -11.53
N LEU A 565 -11.66 27.20 -11.95
CA LEU A 565 -10.54 26.84 -12.82
C LEU A 565 -9.24 27.16 -12.08
N SER A 566 -8.74 26.22 -11.26
CA SER A 566 -7.33 26.27 -10.88
C SER A 566 -6.54 25.41 -11.85
N SER A 567 -5.61 26.00 -12.58
CA SER A 567 -4.73 25.25 -13.48
C SER A 567 -3.53 24.72 -12.72
N LEU A 568 -3.68 23.53 -12.15
CA LEU A 568 -2.55 22.70 -11.75
C LEU A 568 -2.15 21.88 -12.99
N SER A 569 -1.01 22.16 -13.59
CA SER A 569 -0.48 21.33 -14.66
C SER A 569 0.51 20.33 -14.09
N VAL A 570 0.28 19.06 -14.42
CA VAL A 570 1.10 17.93 -13.99
C VAL A 570 1.68 17.27 -15.21
N THR A 571 3.00 17.04 -15.20
CA THR A 571 3.68 16.17 -16.15
C THR A 571 4.11 14.89 -15.47
N TRP A 572 4.16 13.80 -16.22
CA TRP A 572 4.60 12.51 -15.72
C TRP A 572 6.04 12.24 -16.09
N GLU A 573 6.91 12.13 -15.09
CA GLU A 573 8.30 11.75 -15.27
C GLU A 573 8.45 10.23 -15.14
N GLY A 574 8.87 9.57 -16.23
CA GLY A 574 9.08 8.13 -16.25
C GLY A 574 10.45 7.77 -15.70
N HIS A 575 10.50 6.90 -14.70
CA HIS A 575 11.74 6.35 -14.14
C HIS A 575 12.06 5.02 -14.81
N PRO A 576 13.21 4.89 -15.52
CA PRO A 576 13.52 3.71 -16.29
C PRO A 576 13.67 2.48 -15.38
N ALA A 577 13.15 1.36 -15.85
CA ALA A 577 13.45 0.07 -15.27
C ALA A 577 14.88 -0.34 -15.65
N TYR A 578 15.62 -0.90 -14.70
CA TYR A 578 16.99 -1.35 -14.94
C TYR A 578 17.06 -2.89 -15.01
N GLU A 579 17.97 -3.39 -15.82
CA GLU A 579 18.28 -4.82 -15.84
C GLU A 579 19.09 -5.18 -14.58
N SER A 580 18.64 -6.16 -13.83
CA SER A 580 19.26 -6.58 -12.56
C SER A 580 20.72 -7.06 -12.70
N ARG A 581 21.15 -7.45 -13.92
CA ARG A 581 22.51 -7.94 -14.16
C ARG A 581 23.46 -6.91 -14.72
N SER A 582 22.98 -5.96 -15.51
CA SER A 582 23.84 -5.01 -16.25
C SER A 582 23.78 -3.60 -15.69
N GLY A 583 22.78 -3.28 -14.86
CA GLY A 583 22.51 -1.93 -14.41
C GLY A 583 22.11 -0.96 -15.54
N LYS A 584 21.83 -1.49 -16.75
CA LYS A 584 21.41 -0.68 -17.89
C LYS A 584 19.90 -0.49 -17.90
N PRO A 585 19.41 0.66 -18.39
CA PRO A 585 17.98 0.83 -18.61
C PRO A 585 17.42 -0.28 -19.51
N LYS A 586 16.29 -0.86 -19.10
CA LYS A 586 15.58 -1.82 -19.94
C LYS A 586 14.98 -1.11 -21.13
N VAL A 587 15.11 -1.71 -22.28
CA VAL A 587 14.45 -1.29 -23.52
C VAL A 587 13.54 -2.39 -24.04
N ALA A 588 12.39 -2.01 -24.59
CA ALA A 588 11.51 -2.93 -25.26
C ALA A 588 12.10 -3.40 -26.61
N ARG A 589 11.47 -4.38 -27.27
CA ARG A 589 11.97 -4.92 -28.56
C ARG A 589 12.03 -3.90 -29.68
N ASP A 590 11.24 -2.83 -29.58
CA ASP A 590 11.19 -1.71 -30.53
C ASP A 590 12.18 -0.58 -30.18
N GLY A 591 12.99 -0.72 -29.12
CA GLY A 591 13.96 0.27 -28.67
C GLY A 591 13.40 1.33 -27.73
N SER A 592 12.09 1.29 -27.42
CA SER A 592 11.48 2.23 -26.47
C SER A 592 11.93 1.94 -25.03
N PRO A 593 12.07 2.97 -24.17
CA PRO A 593 12.42 2.77 -22.77
C PRO A 593 11.29 2.04 -22.03
N VAL A 594 11.65 1.07 -21.20
CA VAL A 594 10.72 0.44 -20.25
C VAL A 594 10.82 1.17 -18.93
N TYR A 595 9.72 1.73 -18.47
CA TYR A 595 9.67 2.44 -17.20
C TYR A 595 9.27 1.48 -16.06
N ALA A 596 9.90 1.65 -14.90
CA ALA A 596 9.55 0.92 -13.69
C ALA A 596 8.29 1.53 -13.05
N PHE A 597 8.26 2.85 -12.99
CA PHE A 597 7.16 3.64 -12.46
C PHE A 597 7.20 5.05 -13.05
N PHE A 598 6.14 5.81 -12.83
CA PHE A 598 6.04 7.21 -13.20
C PHE A 598 5.76 8.04 -11.95
N THR A 599 6.38 9.21 -11.86
CA THR A 599 6.08 10.20 -10.82
C THR A 599 5.45 11.44 -11.44
N PRO A 600 4.44 12.03 -10.81
CA PRO A 600 3.90 13.29 -11.26
C PRO A 600 4.85 14.43 -10.85
N ARG A 601 5.03 15.38 -11.76
CA ARG A 601 5.75 16.60 -11.51
C ARG A 601 4.82 17.78 -11.72
N ILE A 602 4.67 18.61 -10.70
CA ILE A 602 3.90 19.85 -10.80
C ILE A 602 4.73 20.83 -11.64
N VAL A 603 4.19 21.27 -12.78
CA VAL A 603 4.88 22.17 -13.72
C VAL A 603 4.43 23.61 -13.54
N GLY A 604 3.26 23.84 -12.99
CA GLY A 604 2.75 25.16 -12.70
C GLY A 604 1.52 25.11 -11.79
N VAL A 605 1.44 26.12 -10.95
CA VAL A 605 0.27 26.39 -10.11
C VAL A 605 -0.20 27.80 -10.49
N ASP A 606 -1.30 27.89 -11.22
CA ASP A 606 -1.95 29.19 -11.42
C ASP A 606 -2.87 29.47 -10.23
N THR A 607 -2.40 30.32 -9.32
CA THR A 607 -3.13 30.65 -8.10
C THR A 607 -4.18 31.73 -8.34
N GLY A 608 -4.22 32.32 -9.53
CA GLY A 608 -4.98 33.55 -9.76
C GLY A 608 -4.56 34.66 -8.79
N ALA A 609 -4.60 35.93 -9.19
CA ALA A 609 -4.16 37.07 -8.38
C ALA A 609 -4.88 37.26 -7.02
N THR A 610 -5.83 36.40 -6.66
CA THR A 610 -6.70 36.52 -5.49
C THR A 610 -6.86 35.22 -4.68
N GLY A 611 -6.04 34.21 -4.96
CA GLY A 611 -6.03 32.94 -4.20
C GLY A 611 -5.19 33.05 -2.91
N PRO A 612 -5.37 32.12 -1.94
CA PRO A 612 -4.43 32.01 -0.83
C PRO A 612 -3.02 31.76 -1.36
N ASP A 613 -2.03 32.19 -0.59
CA ASP A 613 -0.63 31.95 -0.95
C ASP A 613 -0.36 30.44 -0.97
N LEU A 614 -0.26 29.89 -2.16
CA LEU A 614 -0.02 28.47 -2.37
C LEU A 614 1.48 28.13 -2.44
N SER A 615 2.37 29.08 -2.14
CA SER A 615 3.81 28.81 -2.05
C SER A 615 4.11 27.72 -0.98
N ALA A 616 3.33 27.71 0.10
CA ALA A 616 3.34 26.65 1.11
C ALA A 616 2.97 25.26 0.54
N LEU A 617 2.27 25.19 -0.59
CA LEU A 617 1.89 23.93 -1.24
C LEU A 617 3.02 23.34 -2.10
N ALA A 618 3.96 24.16 -2.56
CA ALA A 618 5.14 23.67 -3.29
C ALA A 618 6.04 22.82 -2.39
N ASP A 619 6.12 23.14 -1.09
CA ASP A 619 6.88 22.37 -0.10
C ASP A 619 6.23 21.01 0.20
N ILE A 620 4.92 20.90 0.02
CA ILE A 620 4.17 19.67 0.27
C ILE A 620 4.52 18.57 -0.73
N ALA A 621 4.77 18.93 -1.97
CA ALA A 621 5.18 17.97 -3.00
C ALA A 621 6.57 17.36 -2.74
N SER A 622 7.38 17.99 -1.88
CA SER A 622 8.71 17.53 -1.49
C SER A 622 8.75 16.79 -0.13
N ALA A 623 7.73 16.97 0.70
CA ALA A 623 7.67 16.31 2.01
C ALA A 623 7.18 14.86 1.84
N SER A 624 8.11 13.93 1.92
CA SER A 624 7.82 12.49 1.86
C SER A 624 7.25 12.01 3.19
N GLY A 625 6.09 11.37 3.18
CA GLY A 625 5.79 10.35 4.17
C GLY A 625 4.50 10.44 4.96
N ASP A 626 3.87 11.60 5.18
CA ASP A 626 2.60 11.64 5.92
C ASP A 626 1.43 12.14 5.07
N PHE A 627 0.72 11.20 4.46
CA PHE A 627 -0.40 11.48 3.57
C PHE A 627 -1.65 11.94 4.31
N THR A 628 -1.83 11.50 5.54
CA THR A 628 -2.96 11.86 6.36
C THR A 628 -2.93 13.35 6.67
N ALA A 629 -1.75 13.89 6.95
CA ALA A 629 -1.53 15.31 7.17
C ALA A 629 -1.93 16.16 5.95
N HIS A 630 -1.57 15.73 4.76
CA HIS A 630 -1.84 16.48 3.53
C HIS A 630 -3.34 16.66 3.24
N ARG A 631 -4.15 15.66 3.55
CA ARG A 631 -5.61 15.75 3.45
C ARG A 631 -6.16 16.93 4.24
N TYR A 632 -5.61 17.15 5.44
CA TYR A 632 -6.08 18.20 6.35
C TYR A 632 -5.48 19.57 6.09
N ILE A 633 -4.53 19.71 5.16
CA ILE A 633 -3.97 21.01 4.79
C ILE A 633 -4.93 21.77 3.86
N TYR A 634 -5.44 21.10 2.83
CA TYR A 634 -6.33 21.72 1.86
C TYR A 634 -7.49 20.81 1.43
N PRO A 635 -8.43 20.52 2.34
CA PRO A 635 -9.51 19.57 2.10
C PRO A 635 -10.48 19.99 1.00
N ALA A 636 -10.61 21.27 0.69
CA ALA A 636 -11.49 21.77 -0.37
C ALA A 636 -10.94 21.47 -1.78
N LEU A 637 -9.69 21.07 -1.93
CA LEU A 637 -9.05 20.86 -3.22
C LEU A 637 -8.65 19.41 -3.45
N VAL A 638 -9.60 18.58 -3.91
CA VAL A 638 -9.38 17.17 -4.27
C VAL A 638 -8.19 17.00 -5.20
N ARG A 639 -8.07 17.86 -6.22
CA ARG A 639 -6.95 17.90 -7.16
C ARG A 639 -5.60 18.00 -6.46
N HIS A 640 -5.49 18.85 -5.45
CA HIS A 640 -4.26 19.04 -4.71
C HIS A 640 -3.87 17.79 -3.93
N PHE A 641 -4.82 17.24 -3.18
CA PHE A 641 -4.62 15.99 -2.44
C PHE A 641 -4.24 14.84 -3.38
N ALA A 642 -4.91 14.74 -4.53
CA ALA A 642 -4.60 13.80 -5.58
C ALA A 642 -3.14 13.89 -6.05
N VAL A 643 -2.63 15.10 -6.27
CA VAL A 643 -1.24 15.32 -6.68
C VAL A 643 -0.25 14.92 -5.59
N CYS A 644 -0.55 15.23 -4.33
CA CYS A 644 0.28 14.82 -3.20
C CYS A 644 0.35 13.29 -3.08
N LEU A 645 -0.77 12.59 -3.25
CA LEU A 645 -0.82 11.13 -3.27
C LEU A 645 0.02 10.56 -4.40
N LEU A 646 -0.10 11.10 -5.61
CA LEU A 646 0.68 10.65 -6.77
C LEU A 646 2.18 10.89 -6.58
N ALA A 647 2.57 12.05 -6.07
CA ALA A 647 3.96 12.41 -5.83
C ALA A 647 4.62 11.47 -4.82
N SER A 648 3.84 10.95 -3.90
CA SER A 648 4.31 10.08 -2.83
C SER A 648 4.25 8.59 -3.16
N GLN A 649 3.56 8.18 -4.20
CA GLN A 649 3.46 6.77 -4.59
C GLN A 649 4.82 6.09 -4.82
N TRP A 650 5.84 6.81 -5.23
CA TRP A 650 7.15 6.21 -5.42
C TRP A 650 7.78 5.68 -4.11
N TYR A 651 7.44 6.28 -2.96
CA TYR A 651 7.81 5.78 -1.63
C TYR A 651 6.94 4.60 -1.16
N VAL A 652 5.74 4.50 -1.71
CA VAL A 652 4.69 3.59 -1.26
C VAL A 652 4.65 2.28 -2.07
N LEU A 653 5.38 2.19 -3.18
CA LEU A 653 5.36 1.05 -4.12
C LEU A 653 5.59 -0.33 -3.49
N ASP A 654 6.10 -0.39 -2.26
CA ASP A 654 6.32 -1.62 -1.50
C ASP A 654 5.42 -1.74 -0.24
N ASN A 655 4.61 -0.73 0.09
CA ASN A 655 3.69 -0.77 1.24
C ASN A 655 2.23 -0.71 0.77
N THR A 656 1.65 -1.88 0.56
CA THR A 656 0.28 -2.07 0.04
C THR A 656 -0.79 -1.50 0.97
N GLN A 657 -0.58 -1.57 2.28
CA GLN A 657 -1.52 -1.03 3.26
C GLN A 657 -1.59 0.49 3.16
N LEU A 658 -0.46 1.18 3.09
CA LEU A 658 -0.40 2.63 2.96
C LEU A 658 -1.01 3.10 1.62
N THR A 659 -0.81 2.34 0.54
CA THR A 659 -1.45 2.63 -0.76
C THR A 659 -2.97 2.55 -0.66
N CYS A 660 -3.51 1.51 -0.04
CA CYS A 660 -4.95 1.37 0.17
C CYS A 660 -5.52 2.48 1.06
N GLU A 661 -4.81 2.86 2.12
CA GLU A 661 -5.19 3.97 3.01
C GLU A 661 -5.24 5.31 2.25
N CYS A 662 -4.26 5.56 1.39
CA CYS A 662 -4.23 6.75 0.53
C CYS A 662 -5.44 6.80 -0.42
N TYR A 663 -5.75 5.70 -1.11
CA TYR A 663 -6.91 5.66 -1.99
C TYR A 663 -8.22 5.76 -1.22
N ARG A 664 -8.32 5.14 -0.03
CA ARG A 664 -9.51 5.27 0.83
C ARG A 664 -9.72 6.72 1.24
N ALA A 665 -8.68 7.40 1.70
CA ALA A 665 -8.74 8.81 2.07
C ALA A 665 -9.17 9.71 0.90
N LEU A 666 -8.69 9.41 -0.33
CA LEU A 666 -9.12 10.11 -1.52
C LEU A 666 -10.60 9.83 -1.86
N CYS A 667 -11.03 8.57 -1.75
CA CYS A 667 -12.42 8.17 -2.00
C CYS A 667 -13.40 8.83 -1.02
N GLU A 668 -12.98 9.04 0.23
CA GLU A 668 -13.75 9.72 1.26
C GLU A 668 -13.75 11.24 1.09
N HIS A 669 -12.91 11.78 0.20
CA HIS A 669 -12.80 13.20 -0.02
C HIS A 669 -14.02 13.72 -0.79
N GLY A 670 -14.70 14.74 -0.27
CA GLY A 670 -15.84 15.40 -0.94
C GLY A 670 -15.40 16.39 -2.03
N GLY A 671 -16.34 16.90 -2.77
CA GLY A 671 -16.14 17.95 -3.78
C GLY A 671 -16.17 17.46 -5.22
N ARG A 672 -16.06 18.38 -6.17
CA ARG A 672 -16.07 18.07 -7.62
C ARG A 672 -14.72 17.56 -8.09
N TRP A 673 -14.76 16.50 -8.83
CA TRP A 673 -13.60 15.86 -9.40
C TRP A 673 -13.34 16.33 -10.84
N ASP A 674 -12.08 16.52 -11.16
CA ASP A 674 -11.63 16.83 -12.52
C ASP A 674 -10.85 15.67 -13.14
N ALA A 675 -10.38 15.87 -14.36
CA ALA A 675 -9.60 14.87 -15.08
C ALA A 675 -8.33 14.42 -14.32
N LEU A 676 -7.65 15.34 -13.61
CA LEU A 676 -6.46 14.99 -12.85
C LEU A 676 -6.79 14.03 -11.68
N ALA A 677 -7.83 14.37 -10.90
CA ALA A 677 -8.30 13.52 -9.82
C ALA A 677 -8.85 12.18 -10.35
N ALA A 678 -9.56 12.19 -11.48
CA ALA A 678 -10.03 10.97 -12.16
C ALA A 678 -8.87 10.07 -12.62
N GLY A 679 -7.73 10.64 -13.00
CA GLY A 679 -6.52 9.88 -13.32
C GLY A 679 -6.04 9.00 -12.16
N LEU A 680 -6.21 9.44 -10.90
CA LEU A 680 -5.91 8.61 -9.74
C LEU A 680 -6.81 7.38 -9.62
N LEU A 681 -8.10 7.52 -9.95
CA LEU A 681 -8.99 6.35 -10.00
C LEU A 681 -8.53 5.36 -11.07
N GLY A 682 -8.10 5.88 -12.22
CA GLY A 682 -7.49 5.06 -13.28
C GLY A 682 -6.24 4.31 -12.78
N GLN A 683 -5.41 4.96 -11.96
CA GLN A 683 -4.24 4.30 -11.33
C GLN A 683 -4.66 3.29 -10.27
N ALA A 684 -5.61 3.63 -9.39
CA ALA A 684 -6.15 2.70 -8.40
C ALA A 684 -6.69 1.42 -9.05
N MET A 685 -7.45 1.57 -10.14
CA MET A 685 -7.94 0.44 -10.96
C MET A 685 -6.80 -0.34 -11.65
N GLY A 686 -5.62 0.26 -11.80
CA GLY A 686 -4.40 -0.36 -12.34
C GLY A 686 -3.49 -1.00 -11.30
N GLU A 687 -3.81 -0.88 -10.00
CA GLU A 687 -2.98 -1.37 -8.91
C GLU A 687 -2.92 -2.90 -8.79
N HIS A 688 -1.87 -3.39 -8.11
CA HIS A 688 -1.71 -4.82 -7.86
C HIS A 688 -2.74 -5.34 -6.87
N GLU A 689 -3.04 -4.54 -5.85
CA GLU A 689 -3.92 -4.92 -4.76
C GLU A 689 -5.40 -4.92 -5.18
N VAL A 690 -6.12 -5.94 -4.72
CA VAL A 690 -7.55 -6.11 -5.04
C VAL A 690 -8.37 -5.00 -4.41
N GLU A 691 -8.05 -4.64 -3.17
CA GLU A 691 -8.73 -3.62 -2.39
C GLU A 691 -8.65 -2.24 -3.08
N SER A 692 -7.44 -1.81 -3.50
CA SER A 692 -7.27 -0.55 -4.23
C SER A 692 -8.08 -0.52 -5.52
N ARG A 693 -8.13 -1.64 -6.26
CA ARG A 693 -8.94 -1.73 -7.47
C ARG A 693 -10.43 -1.62 -7.20
N ALA A 694 -10.92 -2.30 -6.14
CA ALA A 694 -12.32 -2.24 -5.74
C ALA A 694 -12.72 -0.82 -5.32
N LEU A 695 -11.90 -0.15 -4.49
CA LEU A 695 -12.10 1.25 -4.11
C LEU A 695 -12.17 2.17 -5.33
N GLY A 696 -11.25 2.00 -6.30
CA GLY A 696 -11.26 2.78 -7.54
C GLY A 696 -12.55 2.58 -8.36
N VAL A 697 -13.02 1.34 -8.48
CA VAL A 697 -14.26 0.98 -9.20
C VAL A 697 -15.50 1.59 -8.52
N GLU A 698 -15.65 1.37 -7.22
CA GLU A 698 -16.80 1.85 -6.44
C GLU A 698 -16.86 3.38 -6.42
N THR A 699 -15.72 4.02 -6.23
CA THR A 699 -15.64 5.48 -6.21
C THR A 699 -15.97 6.09 -7.58
N LEU A 700 -15.41 5.54 -8.66
CA LEU A 700 -15.70 5.99 -10.02
C LEU A 700 -17.21 5.93 -10.31
N ALA A 701 -17.83 4.77 -10.06
CA ALA A 701 -19.26 4.58 -10.27
C ALA A 701 -20.09 5.57 -9.44
N SER A 702 -19.74 5.75 -8.16
CA SER A 702 -20.45 6.66 -7.25
C SER A 702 -20.32 8.13 -7.68
N LEU A 703 -19.13 8.58 -8.05
CA LEU A 703 -18.89 9.97 -8.44
C LEU A 703 -19.60 10.34 -9.74
N VAL A 704 -19.56 9.43 -10.74
CA VAL A 704 -20.26 9.65 -12.01
C VAL A 704 -21.78 9.66 -11.81
N ALA A 705 -22.30 8.71 -11.03
CA ALA A 705 -23.74 8.63 -10.74
C ALA A 705 -24.28 9.87 -9.98
N ARG A 706 -23.46 10.51 -9.13
CA ARG A 706 -23.84 11.74 -8.41
C ARG A 706 -23.61 13.01 -9.23
N GLY A 707 -22.90 12.93 -10.36
CA GLY A 707 -22.50 14.08 -11.15
C GLY A 707 -21.33 14.87 -10.57
N ASP A 708 -20.61 14.33 -9.56
CA ASP A 708 -19.40 14.91 -8.99
C ASP A 708 -18.20 14.80 -9.94
N LEU A 709 -18.25 13.83 -10.84
CA LEU A 709 -17.30 13.61 -11.93
C LEU A 709 -18.05 13.45 -13.25
N SER A 710 -17.75 14.31 -14.25
CA SER A 710 -18.33 14.13 -15.58
C SER A 710 -17.66 13.00 -16.34
N PHE A 711 -18.40 12.36 -17.26
CA PHE A 711 -17.87 11.27 -18.11
C PHE A 711 -16.64 11.74 -18.91
N ASP A 712 -16.66 12.91 -19.49
CA ASP A 712 -15.55 13.46 -20.29
C ASP A 712 -14.30 13.66 -19.45
N GLN A 713 -14.45 14.11 -18.20
CA GLN A 713 -13.34 14.22 -17.26
C GLN A 713 -12.79 12.86 -16.81
N ALA A 714 -13.67 11.87 -16.65
CA ALA A 714 -13.24 10.49 -16.38
C ALA A 714 -12.41 9.94 -17.54
N VAL A 715 -12.89 10.08 -18.79
CA VAL A 715 -12.15 9.67 -19.99
C VAL A 715 -10.79 10.35 -20.04
N ALA A 716 -10.75 11.69 -19.95
CA ALA A 716 -9.50 12.46 -20.02
C ALA A 716 -8.51 12.08 -18.91
N GLY A 717 -8.99 11.82 -17.70
CA GLY A 717 -8.16 11.37 -16.59
C GLY A 717 -7.56 10.00 -16.80
N PHE A 718 -8.37 9.05 -17.28
CA PHE A 718 -7.90 7.70 -17.58
C PHE A 718 -6.92 7.68 -18.76
N GLU A 719 -7.17 8.46 -19.82
CA GLU A 719 -6.22 8.62 -20.93
C GLU A 719 -4.88 9.14 -20.46
N ALA A 720 -4.86 10.14 -19.58
CA ALA A 720 -3.63 10.74 -19.05
C ALA A 720 -2.75 9.72 -18.33
N VAL A 721 -3.35 8.75 -17.62
CA VAL A 721 -2.60 7.73 -16.86
C VAL A 721 -2.52 6.39 -17.57
N ALA A 722 -3.20 6.22 -18.70
CA ALA A 722 -3.24 4.94 -19.41
C ALA A 722 -1.84 4.33 -19.64
N HIS A 723 -0.84 5.15 -19.95
CA HIS A 723 0.53 4.73 -20.21
C HIS A 723 1.27 4.21 -18.95
N THR A 724 0.81 4.54 -17.75
CA THR A 724 1.44 4.17 -16.47
C THR A 724 0.93 2.84 -15.91
N VAL A 725 -0.27 2.40 -16.27
CA VAL A 725 -0.95 1.24 -15.69
C VAL A 725 -0.74 -0.04 -16.49
N LYS A 726 -0.93 -1.20 -15.88
CA LYS A 726 -0.93 -2.50 -16.55
C LYS A 726 -2.33 -2.85 -17.03
N LEU A 727 -2.52 -2.95 -18.36
CA LEU A 727 -3.85 -3.18 -18.96
C LEU A 727 -4.53 -4.49 -18.52
N ASN A 728 -3.79 -5.52 -18.12
CA ASN A 728 -4.38 -6.74 -17.58
C ASN A 728 -5.04 -6.51 -16.20
N ARG A 729 -4.61 -5.49 -15.46
CA ARG A 729 -5.26 -5.10 -14.20
C ARG A 729 -6.48 -4.24 -14.48
N TRP A 730 -6.40 -3.31 -15.43
CA TRP A 730 -7.56 -2.59 -15.93
C TRP A 730 -8.64 -3.53 -16.45
N ALA A 731 -8.28 -4.58 -17.19
CA ALA A 731 -9.26 -5.56 -17.67
C ALA A 731 -10.07 -6.18 -16.51
N ARG A 732 -9.42 -6.48 -15.38
CA ARG A 732 -10.12 -6.98 -14.19
C ARG A 732 -11.02 -5.91 -13.59
N ALA A 733 -10.50 -4.70 -13.38
CA ALA A 733 -11.25 -3.59 -12.81
C ALA A 733 -12.45 -3.19 -13.71
N PHE A 734 -12.31 -3.22 -15.03
CA PHE A 734 -13.43 -2.98 -15.97
C PHE A 734 -14.45 -4.11 -15.94
N LYS A 735 -14.03 -5.37 -15.69
CA LYS A 735 -14.98 -6.46 -15.44
C LYS A 735 -15.77 -6.20 -14.16
N ASP A 736 -15.08 -5.79 -13.08
CA ASP A 736 -15.71 -5.48 -11.79
C ASP A 736 -16.64 -4.26 -11.92
N LEU A 737 -16.22 -3.22 -12.63
CA LEU A 737 -17.07 -2.04 -12.93
C LEU A 737 -18.32 -2.43 -13.73
N GLY A 738 -18.19 -3.38 -14.66
CA GLY A 738 -19.32 -3.92 -15.44
C GLY A 738 -20.37 -4.68 -14.60
N ASN A 739 -19.99 -5.11 -13.37
CA ASN A 739 -20.92 -5.68 -12.42
C ASN A 739 -21.62 -4.60 -11.56
N VAL A 740 -20.99 -3.42 -11.39
CA VAL A 740 -21.53 -2.29 -10.62
C VAL A 740 -22.36 -1.36 -11.53
N ASP A 741 -21.78 -0.94 -12.64
CA ASP A 741 -22.41 -0.08 -13.65
C ASP A 741 -21.98 -0.55 -15.05
N PRO A 742 -22.79 -1.42 -15.71
CA PRO A 742 -22.47 -1.98 -17.02
C PRO A 742 -22.33 -0.93 -18.12
N ARG A 743 -23.13 0.15 -18.08
CA ARG A 743 -23.08 1.21 -19.08
C ARG A 743 -21.82 2.04 -18.94
N LEU A 744 -21.52 2.53 -17.73
CA LEU A 744 -20.30 3.29 -17.47
C LEU A 744 -19.06 2.47 -17.86
N ALA A 745 -19.01 1.18 -17.48
CA ALA A 745 -17.90 0.32 -17.81
C ALA A 745 -17.65 0.18 -19.30
N LEU A 746 -18.73 -0.07 -20.05
CA LEU A 746 -18.64 -0.24 -21.49
C LEU A 746 -18.30 1.08 -22.19
N ASP A 747 -19.02 2.15 -21.91
CA ASP A 747 -18.81 3.45 -22.54
C ASP A 747 -17.39 3.98 -22.31
N LEU A 748 -16.90 3.90 -21.07
CA LEU A 748 -15.55 4.32 -20.72
C LEU A 748 -14.48 3.46 -21.42
N ALA A 749 -14.68 2.14 -21.44
CA ALA A 749 -13.74 1.25 -22.11
C ALA A 749 -13.70 1.49 -23.63
N LEU A 750 -14.85 1.67 -24.29
CA LEU A 750 -14.94 1.98 -25.72
C LEU A 750 -14.27 3.32 -26.06
N ALA A 751 -14.44 4.34 -25.21
CA ALA A 751 -13.79 5.64 -25.38
C ALA A 751 -12.26 5.55 -25.26
N LEU A 752 -11.74 4.73 -24.34
CA LEU A 752 -10.29 4.62 -24.08
C LEU A 752 -9.54 3.78 -25.12
N LEU A 753 -10.18 2.74 -25.71
CA LEU A 753 -9.51 1.78 -26.60
C LEU A 753 -8.74 2.43 -27.76
N PRO A 754 -9.28 3.42 -28.51
CA PRO A 754 -8.58 4.02 -29.64
C PRO A 754 -7.26 4.68 -29.30
N GLY A 755 -7.11 5.22 -28.07
CA GLY A 755 -5.90 5.83 -27.55
C GLY A 755 -4.84 4.83 -27.07
N LEU A 756 -5.16 3.53 -26.96
CA LEU A 756 -4.24 2.54 -26.44
C LEU A 756 -3.34 1.93 -27.54
N GLU A 757 -2.07 1.74 -27.19
CA GLU A 757 -1.12 1.08 -28.08
C GLU A 757 -1.48 -0.40 -28.29
N ARG A 758 -1.64 -0.83 -29.54
CA ARG A 758 -2.07 -2.20 -29.92
C ARG A 758 -1.19 -3.33 -29.44
N ARG A 759 0.12 -3.08 -29.30
CA ARG A 759 1.09 -4.09 -28.89
C ARG A 759 1.31 -4.15 -27.39
N ARG A 760 0.62 -3.34 -26.65
CA ARG A 760 0.78 -3.26 -25.22
C ARG A 760 0.35 -4.54 -24.52
N THR A 761 1.13 -4.98 -23.55
CA THR A 761 0.82 -6.17 -22.74
C THR A 761 -0.51 -5.99 -22.01
N GLY A 762 -1.41 -6.97 -22.12
CA GLY A 762 -2.75 -6.93 -21.50
C GLY A 762 -3.87 -6.43 -22.41
N ILE A 763 -3.56 -5.86 -23.58
CA ILE A 763 -4.60 -5.34 -24.50
C ILE A 763 -5.59 -6.44 -24.92
N GLY A 764 -5.13 -7.68 -25.10
CA GLY A 764 -6.00 -8.81 -25.44
C GLY A 764 -6.99 -9.18 -24.35
N GLN A 765 -6.58 -9.04 -23.08
CA GLN A 765 -7.46 -9.29 -21.93
C GLN A 765 -8.52 -8.18 -21.82
N LEU A 766 -8.11 -6.93 -22.00
CA LEU A 766 -9.04 -5.80 -22.00
C LEU A 766 -10.07 -5.92 -23.12
N LEU A 767 -9.62 -6.22 -24.36
CA LEU A 767 -10.52 -6.47 -25.48
C LEU A 767 -11.48 -7.63 -25.22
N GLY A 768 -11.03 -8.71 -24.57
CA GLY A 768 -11.90 -9.82 -24.18
C GLY A 768 -13.03 -9.38 -23.25
N VAL A 769 -12.72 -8.58 -22.24
CA VAL A 769 -13.72 -8.03 -21.30
C VAL A 769 -14.70 -7.11 -22.03
N VAL A 770 -14.20 -6.18 -22.85
CA VAL A 770 -15.06 -5.26 -23.62
C VAL A 770 -15.96 -6.00 -24.59
N THR A 771 -15.44 -7.04 -25.27
CA THR A 771 -16.24 -7.86 -26.19
C THR A 771 -17.36 -8.59 -25.45
N ALA A 772 -17.08 -9.11 -24.24
CA ALA A 772 -18.10 -9.77 -23.42
C ALA A 772 -19.17 -8.79 -22.93
N GLN A 773 -18.77 -7.61 -22.48
CA GLN A 773 -19.71 -6.57 -22.02
C GLN A 773 -20.56 -6.05 -23.20
N TYR A 774 -19.97 -5.89 -24.38
CA TYR A 774 -20.69 -5.44 -25.57
C TYR A 774 -21.71 -6.49 -26.02
N ALA A 775 -21.34 -7.77 -26.01
CA ALA A 775 -22.26 -8.85 -26.33
C ALA A 775 -23.46 -8.87 -25.37
N ARG A 776 -23.20 -8.72 -24.08
CA ARG A 776 -24.25 -8.60 -23.06
C ARG A 776 -25.16 -7.39 -23.33
N ALA A 777 -24.56 -6.23 -23.62
CA ALA A 777 -25.30 -5.02 -23.94
C ALA A 777 -26.21 -5.18 -25.18
N GLN A 778 -25.75 -5.95 -26.19
CA GLN A 778 -26.58 -6.30 -27.36
C GLN A 778 -27.74 -7.22 -26.99
N ASP A 779 -27.50 -8.26 -26.23
CA ASP A 779 -28.53 -9.20 -25.78
C ASP A 779 -29.61 -8.47 -24.95
N GLU A 780 -29.20 -7.47 -24.18
CA GLU A 780 -30.07 -6.60 -23.38
C GLU A 780 -30.65 -5.40 -24.17
N GLY A 781 -30.23 -5.18 -25.43
CA GLY A 781 -30.81 -4.19 -26.36
C GLY A 781 -30.37 -2.73 -26.10
N TRP A 782 -29.22 -2.49 -25.42
CA TRP A 782 -28.72 -1.15 -25.14
C TRP A 782 -27.29 -0.89 -25.63
N ALA A 783 -26.69 -1.77 -26.40
CA ALA A 783 -25.34 -1.61 -26.93
C ALA A 783 -25.20 -0.28 -27.72
N PRO A 784 -24.18 0.56 -27.36
CA PRO A 784 -23.94 1.78 -28.15
C PRO A 784 -23.31 1.44 -29.51
N PRO A 785 -23.51 2.26 -30.54
CA PRO A 785 -22.81 2.06 -31.82
C PRO A 785 -21.32 2.28 -31.64
N LEU A 786 -20.50 1.52 -32.34
CA LEU A 786 -19.04 1.72 -32.32
C LEU A 786 -18.68 2.96 -33.14
N GLY A 787 -17.89 3.86 -32.53
CA GLY A 787 -17.39 5.05 -33.23
C GLY A 787 -16.41 4.69 -34.35
N GLU A 788 -16.33 5.53 -35.40
CA GLU A 788 -15.45 5.29 -36.56
C GLU A 788 -13.98 5.11 -36.15
N ASP A 789 -13.49 5.88 -35.18
CA ASP A 789 -12.12 5.79 -34.67
C ASP A 789 -11.87 4.41 -34.06
N LEU A 790 -12.81 3.88 -33.27
CA LEU A 790 -12.71 2.58 -32.66
C LEU A 790 -12.76 1.46 -33.73
N VAL A 791 -13.69 1.54 -34.69
CA VAL A 791 -13.76 0.59 -35.79
C VAL A 791 -12.46 0.58 -36.61
N GLY A 792 -11.91 1.77 -36.88
CA GLY A 792 -10.60 1.94 -37.50
C GLY A 792 -9.47 1.30 -36.71
N TRP A 793 -9.44 1.51 -35.39
CA TRP A 793 -8.45 0.94 -34.50
C TRP A 793 -8.57 -0.59 -34.40
N LEU A 794 -9.79 -1.14 -34.31
CA LEU A 794 -10.04 -2.58 -34.31
C LEU A 794 -9.57 -3.25 -35.60
N ALA A 795 -9.74 -2.60 -36.76
CA ALA A 795 -9.29 -3.11 -38.05
C ALA A 795 -7.76 -3.27 -38.16
N LEU A 796 -7.02 -2.67 -37.29
CA LEU A 796 -5.55 -2.80 -37.24
C LEU A 796 -5.08 -4.15 -36.65
N PHE A 797 -5.95 -4.91 -35.97
CA PHE A 797 -5.61 -6.23 -35.41
C PHE A 797 -5.80 -7.31 -36.49
N ARG A 798 -4.68 -7.79 -37.00
CA ARG A 798 -4.67 -8.82 -38.08
C ARG A 798 -4.11 -10.13 -37.56
N GLY A 799 -4.49 -11.24 -38.18
CA GLY A 799 -3.98 -12.58 -37.91
C GLY A 799 -4.91 -13.45 -37.06
N THR A 800 -4.36 -14.49 -36.44
CA THR A 800 -5.09 -15.57 -35.77
C THR A 800 -4.96 -15.53 -34.23
N SER A 801 -4.26 -14.51 -33.69
CA SER A 801 -4.13 -14.37 -32.26
C SER A 801 -5.47 -14.18 -31.55
N GLN A 802 -5.55 -14.52 -30.28
CA GLN A 802 -6.77 -14.32 -29.49
C GLN A 802 -7.20 -12.85 -29.48
N THR A 803 -6.25 -11.92 -29.33
CA THR A 803 -6.51 -10.48 -29.41
C THR A 803 -7.15 -10.09 -30.75
N ALA A 804 -6.63 -10.60 -31.86
CA ALA A 804 -7.20 -10.33 -33.17
C ALA A 804 -8.59 -10.95 -33.37
N LYS A 805 -8.87 -12.08 -32.71
CA LYS A 805 -10.22 -12.69 -32.71
C LYS A 805 -11.20 -11.79 -31.95
N TYR A 806 -10.87 -11.34 -30.73
CA TYR A 806 -11.74 -10.42 -29.99
C TYR A 806 -12.01 -9.12 -30.76
N ALA A 807 -10.97 -8.51 -31.33
CA ALA A 807 -11.14 -7.28 -32.11
C ALA A 807 -12.08 -7.47 -33.32
N ARG A 808 -12.01 -8.64 -33.97
CA ARG A 808 -12.88 -8.98 -35.09
C ARG A 808 -14.31 -9.22 -34.60
N THR A 809 -14.49 -10.02 -33.57
CA THR A 809 -15.79 -10.32 -32.97
C THR A 809 -16.49 -9.05 -32.53
N LEU A 810 -15.79 -8.15 -31.82
CA LEU A 810 -16.35 -6.87 -31.38
C LEU A 810 -16.80 -6.02 -32.59
N LYS A 811 -15.98 -5.97 -33.64
CA LYS A 811 -16.32 -5.24 -34.87
C LYS A 811 -17.49 -5.85 -35.66
N GLU A 812 -17.65 -7.19 -35.63
CA GLU A 812 -18.73 -7.90 -36.31
C GLU A 812 -20.08 -7.83 -35.58
N MET A 813 -20.06 -7.44 -34.33
CA MET A 813 -21.22 -7.19 -33.48
C MET A 813 -21.84 -5.81 -33.70
N ASP A 814 -21.10 -4.83 -34.25
CA ASP A 814 -21.63 -3.51 -34.61
C ASP A 814 -22.47 -3.61 -35.87
#